data_1e01c9dc941108a48980e51becfa90aa
#
_entry.id   1e01c9dc941108a48980e51becfa90aa
#
_cell.length_a   1.000
_cell.length_b   1.000
_cell.length_c   1.000
_cell.angle_alpha   90.00
_cell.angle_beta   90.00
_cell.angle_gamma   90.00
#
_symmetry.space_group_name_H-M   'P 1'
#
loop_
_entity.id
_entity.type
_entity.pdbx_description
1 polymer ?
#
loop_
_entity_poly.entity_id
_entity_poly.type
_entity_poly.pdbx_seq_one_letter_code
_entity_poly.pdbx_strand_id
1 'polypeptide(L)'
;MNSRALRAGGPLILLVAAAVALVGSLVVGGGANAQALQDPGALVRWALPAGKMIVNVSGSVMFGSLVLALFALAPKEKAFGAALDGASISAGIFTVASGSVTFLTLLSTFNPQLSLGDEFGTQLGRFLTDTEVGRAWALQTILGGIVTVMAFAVRGWLSVAVTAALAGVSLIPMATQSHSGGLEDHHLAVLAISVHVVASALWLGGLVALVIVRPALDAERMRVVLERYSSIAILAFVVVALSGLIRSVPSFHSLGEVLTDPYGLILIVKVVMLAAMGALGAWYRRGLIAKSAAKNAMFWAVIALEFVFMGLASGAAAALARTAPPTGDVEAKAVTPAEFLSEQPLPPELTPLRLLTEWEVDPLWLTLGILGIFFYAAGVWRLKRRGDKWPVFRTVFWMAGLLQLIWVTSGPLNAYGHYLFSVHMLLHMLLTMDIPLLLVAAAPVTLASRAIRKRDDDTRGGREWILWVVHNPLAKVLTHPLVAAALFVGSLWLFYFSGLFRWSLYNHLGHEWMVAHFLITGYLFSMTLVGIDPVPYRLPHAGRLVLLIITMAMHAFFGIAIMSSQGLFVAEWFGSMGRTWGPTPLEDQYIGGGIAWSIGEIPTLIAAITVAIQWSRSDEKKQKRRDRHADRTGDAELEAYNRRLQALADRDAQV
;
A
#
# COMPACT_ATOMS: atom_id res chain seq x y z
N MET A 1 5.57 -39.42 -9.85
CA MET A 1 5.24 -39.18 -8.43
C MET A 1 3.73 -39.09 -8.29
N ASN A 2 3.11 -39.87 -7.39
CA ASN A 2 1.66 -39.87 -7.16
C ASN A 2 1.21 -38.51 -6.64
N SER A 3 0.04 -38.03 -7.06
CA SER A 3 -0.52 -36.73 -6.64
C SER A 3 -0.65 -36.56 -5.11
N ARG A 4 -0.75 -37.67 -4.36
CA ARG A 4 -0.72 -37.68 -2.88
C ARG A 4 0.68 -37.40 -2.32
N ALA A 5 1.73 -37.90 -2.95
CA ALA A 5 3.12 -37.68 -2.54
C ALA A 5 3.56 -36.21 -2.76
N LEU A 6 3.05 -35.56 -3.78
CA LEU A 6 3.34 -34.13 -4.04
C LEU A 6 2.61 -33.17 -3.10
N ARG A 7 1.45 -33.55 -2.58
CA ARG A 7 0.72 -32.77 -1.58
C ARG A 7 1.46 -32.66 -0.25
N ALA A 8 2.02 -33.76 0.20
CA ALA A 8 2.83 -33.80 1.41
C ALA A 8 4.29 -33.39 1.12
N GLY A 9 4.79 -33.72 -0.08
CA GLY A 9 6.17 -33.48 -0.48
C GLY A 9 6.50 -32.06 -0.88
N GLY A 10 5.55 -31.32 -1.48
CA GLY A 10 5.81 -29.93 -1.92
C GLY A 10 6.17 -28.99 -0.78
N PRO A 11 5.32 -28.83 0.25
CA PRO A 11 5.65 -28.02 1.42
C PRO A 11 6.90 -28.53 2.17
N LEU A 12 7.12 -29.84 2.20
CA LEU A 12 8.32 -30.42 2.81
C LEU A 12 9.60 -30.06 2.03
N ILE A 13 9.55 -30.11 0.70
CA ILE A 13 10.68 -29.70 -0.16
C ILE A 13 11.04 -28.24 0.12
N LEU A 14 10.04 -27.35 0.21
CA LEU A 14 10.24 -25.94 0.52
C LEU A 14 10.90 -25.77 1.90
N LEU A 15 10.38 -26.44 2.93
CA LEU A 15 10.93 -26.34 4.30
C LEU A 15 12.35 -26.91 4.41
N VAL A 16 12.65 -28.04 3.74
CA VAL A 16 14.00 -28.60 3.72
C VAL A 16 14.96 -27.68 2.99
N ALA A 17 14.58 -27.15 1.82
CA ALA A 17 15.41 -26.18 1.10
C ALA A 17 15.65 -24.90 1.92
N ALA A 18 14.61 -24.41 2.62
CA ALA A 18 14.73 -23.24 3.50
C ALA A 18 15.65 -23.53 4.70
N ALA A 19 15.55 -24.69 5.33
CA ALA A 19 16.43 -25.08 6.42
C ALA A 19 17.90 -25.21 5.98
N VAL A 20 18.14 -25.81 4.84
CA VAL A 20 19.51 -25.94 4.26
C VAL A 20 20.10 -24.56 3.98
N ALA A 21 19.33 -23.67 3.33
CA ALA A 21 19.80 -22.31 3.06
C ALA A 21 19.98 -21.48 4.34
N LEU A 22 19.09 -21.64 5.32
CA LEU A 22 19.21 -20.97 6.62
C LEU A 22 20.52 -21.36 7.31
N VAL A 23 20.78 -22.66 7.47
CA VAL A 23 21.99 -23.15 8.12
C VAL A 23 23.24 -22.70 7.37
N GLY A 24 23.29 -22.91 6.04
CA GLY A 24 24.44 -22.51 5.24
C GLY A 24 24.70 -20.99 5.30
N SER A 25 23.65 -20.17 5.19
CA SER A 25 23.79 -18.71 5.25
C SER A 25 24.15 -18.20 6.64
N LEU A 26 23.65 -18.81 7.74
CA LEU A 26 24.04 -18.45 9.10
C LEU A 26 25.52 -18.78 9.39
N VAL A 27 26.02 -19.87 8.84
CA VAL A 27 27.45 -20.22 8.95
C VAL A 27 28.31 -19.24 8.17
N VAL A 28 27.96 -18.94 6.92
CA VAL A 28 28.69 -17.98 6.07
C VAL A 28 28.62 -16.56 6.63
N GLY A 29 27.45 -16.12 7.06
CA GLY A 29 27.20 -14.76 7.58
C GLY A 29 27.59 -14.55 9.04
N GLY A 30 28.08 -15.60 9.74
CA GLY A 30 28.43 -15.50 11.16
C GLY A 30 27.24 -15.26 12.11
N GLY A 31 26.00 -15.27 11.61
CA GLY A 31 24.81 -14.93 12.39
C GLY A 31 24.46 -15.90 13.53
N ALA A 32 25.12 -17.08 13.59
CA ALA A 32 25.02 -18.06 14.66
C ALA A 32 26.24 -18.08 15.58
N ASN A 33 27.25 -17.22 15.35
CA ASN A 33 28.45 -17.14 16.20
C ASN A 33 28.11 -16.68 17.63
N ALA A 34 28.92 -17.11 18.57
CA ALA A 34 28.79 -16.64 19.95
C ALA A 34 29.07 -15.13 20.04
N GLN A 35 28.21 -14.41 20.74
CA GLN A 35 28.40 -12.97 20.95
C GLN A 35 29.44 -12.72 22.03
N ALA A 36 30.29 -11.70 21.85
CA ALA A 36 31.33 -11.35 22.83
C ALA A 36 30.76 -10.84 24.16
N LEU A 37 29.58 -10.18 24.10
CA LEU A 37 28.88 -9.65 25.25
C LEU A 37 27.46 -10.23 25.30
N GLN A 38 27.03 -10.71 26.48
CA GLN A 38 25.66 -11.18 26.75
C GLN A 38 25.17 -12.25 25.72
N ASP A 39 25.99 -13.29 25.46
CA ASP A 39 25.59 -14.37 24.57
C ASP A 39 24.34 -15.11 25.11
N PRO A 40 23.22 -15.15 24.35
CA PRO A 40 21.98 -15.81 24.80
C PRO A 40 22.05 -17.34 24.72
N GLY A 41 23.19 -17.90 24.34
CA GLY A 41 23.43 -19.33 24.19
C GLY A 41 23.04 -19.91 22.82
N ALA A 42 23.60 -21.08 22.54
CA ALA A 42 23.45 -21.74 21.25
C ALA A 42 21.98 -21.99 20.86
N LEU A 43 21.13 -22.36 21.81
CA LEU A 43 19.70 -22.61 21.54
C LEU A 43 19.04 -21.37 20.96
N VAL A 44 19.19 -20.20 21.55
CA VAL A 44 18.56 -18.96 21.09
C VAL A 44 19.16 -18.50 19.76
N ARG A 45 20.48 -18.63 19.57
CA ARG A 45 21.15 -18.24 18.32
C ARG A 45 20.63 -19.00 17.09
N TRP A 46 20.24 -20.25 17.25
CA TRP A 46 19.70 -21.08 16.16
C TRP A 46 18.18 -21.07 16.11
N ALA A 47 17.48 -21.09 17.24
CA ALA A 47 16.02 -21.13 17.30
C ALA A 47 15.37 -19.85 16.82
N LEU A 48 15.96 -18.68 17.10
CA LEU A 48 15.38 -17.38 16.70
C LEU A 48 15.29 -17.21 15.19
N PRO A 49 16.35 -17.41 14.38
CA PRO A 49 16.23 -17.33 12.92
C PRO A 49 15.37 -18.45 12.34
N ALA A 50 15.37 -19.65 12.92
CA ALA A 50 14.48 -20.74 12.52
C ALA A 50 13.00 -20.37 12.78
N GLY A 51 12.70 -19.80 13.95
CA GLY A 51 11.37 -19.27 14.27
C GLY A 51 10.92 -18.18 13.30
N LYS A 52 11.78 -17.21 12.97
CA LYS A 52 11.51 -16.18 11.96
C LYS A 52 11.23 -16.79 10.58
N MET A 53 11.96 -17.82 10.17
CA MET A 53 11.68 -18.55 8.94
C MET A 53 10.28 -19.18 8.95
N ILE A 54 9.87 -19.81 10.06
CA ILE A 54 8.53 -20.40 10.20
C ILE A 54 7.45 -19.30 10.13
N VAL A 55 7.65 -18.17 10.79
CA VAL A 55 6.76 -17.00 10.71
C VAL A 55 6.61 -16.55 9.25
N ASN A 56 7.70 -16.40 8.52
CA ASN A 56 7.67 -15.94 7.13
C ASN A 56 6.92 -16.93 6.22
N VAL A 57 7.17 -18.20 6.34
CA VAL A 57 6.51 -19.24 5.50
C VAL A 57 5.04 -19.37 5.88
N SER A 58 4.70 -19.49 7.16
CA SER A 58 3.31 -19.63 7.61
C SER A 58 2.47 -18.37 7.32
N GLY A 59 3.03 -17.18 7.55
CA GLY A 59 2.40 -15.91 7.19
C GLY A 59 2.16 -15.80 5.68
N SER A 60 3.11 -16.27 4.87
CA SER A 60 2.94 -16.32 3.40
C SER A 60 1.81 -17.25 2.99
N VAL A 61 1.74 -18.46 3.53
CA VAL A 61 0.67 -19.42 3.20
C VAL A 61 -0.68 -18.91 3.68
N MET A 62 -0.77 -18.33 4.86
CA MET A 62 -1.97 -17.69 5.39
C MET A 62 -2.50 -16.61 4.43
N PHE A 63 -1.68 -15.63 4.11
CA PHE A 63 -2.06 -14.49 3.27
C PHE A 63 -2.33 -14.91 1.82
N GLY A 64 -1.42 -15.67 1.20
CA GLY A 64 -1.56 -16.12 -0.19
C GLY A 64 -2.76 -17.02 -0.42
N SER A 65 -3.13 -17.88 0.53
CA SER A 65 -4.34 -18.73 0.45
C SER A 65 -5.63 -17.90 0.48
N LEU A 66 -5.71 -16.89 1.36
CA LEU A 66 -6.85 -15.97 1.41
C LEU A 66 -6.99 -15.16 0.12
N VAL A 67 -5.89 -14.64 -0.42
CA VAL A 67 -5.91 -13.86 -1.67
C VAL A 67 -6.25 -14.75 -2.87
N LEU A 68 -5.71 -15.97 -2.94
CA LEU A 68 -6.08 -16.93 -4.00
C LEU A 68 -7.57 -17.27 -3.96
N ALA A 69 -8.13 -17.50 -2.78
CA ALA A 69 -9.56 -17.73 -2.59
C ALA A 69 -10.39 -16.56 -3.12
N LEU A 70 -10.05 -15.33 -2.76
CA LEU A 70 -10.77 -14.12 -3.15
C LEU A 70 -10.68 -13.79 -4.65
N PHE A 71 -9.56 -14.12 -5.29
CA PHE A 71 -9.29 -13.69 -6.67
C PHE A 71 -9.52 -14.79 -7.70
N ALA A 72 -9.35 -16.07 -7.34
CA ALA A 72 -9.34 -17.17 -8.30
C ALA A 72 -10.46 -18.19 -8.13
N LEU A 73 -11.07 -18.30 -6.94
CA LEU A 73 -12.02 -19.35 -6.60
C LEU A 73 -13.42 -18.78 -6.36
N ALA A 74 -14.46 -19.60 -6.57
CA ALA A 74 -15.82 -19.26 -6.24
C ALA A 74 -16.20 -19.83 -4.86
N PRO A 75 -17.02 -19.13 -4.04
CA PRO A 75 -17.37 -19.58 -2.67
C PRO A 75 -18.05 -20.94 -2.61
N LYS A 76 -18.73 -21.34 -3.68
CA LYS A 76 -19.42 -22.63 -3.76
C LYS A 76 -18.49 -23.80 -4.13
N GLU A 77 -17.25 -23.53 -4.56
CA GLU A 77 -16.29 -24.54 -4.91
C GLU A 77 -15.67 -25.18 -3.66
N LYS A 78 -15.45 -26.49 -3.69
CA LYS A 78 -14.69 -27.19 -2.62
C LYS A 78 -13.28 -26.65 -2.46
N ALA A 79 -12.69 -26.15 -3.55
CA ALA A 79 -11.38 -25.52 -3.57
C ALA A 79 -11.31 -24.23 -2.72
N PHE A 80 -12.42 -23.44 -2.68
CA PHE A 80 -12.50 -22.27 -1.82
C PHE A 80 -12.41 -22.65 -0.33
N GLY A 81 -13.16 -23.66 0.10
CA GLY A 81 -13.05 -24.21 1.45
C GLY A 81 -11.65 -24.72 1.77
N ALA A 82 -11.02 -25.48 0.86
CA ALA A 82 -9.67 -25.98 1.04
C ALA A 82 -8.62 -24.87 1.18
N ALA A 83 -8.78 -23.77 0.44
CA ALA A 83 -7.91 -22.59 0.58
C ALA A 83 -8.08 -21.93 1.96
N LEU A 84 -9.30 -21.81 2.45
CA LEU A 84 -9.58 -21.24 3.78
C LEU A 84 -9.07 -22.14 4.90
N ASP A 85 -9.19 -23.46 4.77
CA ASP A 85 -8.64 -24.41 5.73
C ASP A 85 -7.11 -24.32 5.79
N GLY A 86 -6.45 -24.21 4.61
CA GLY A 86 -5.01 -23.97 4.52
C GLY A 86 -4.60 -22.64 5.18
N ALA A 87 -5.37 -21.58 4.95
CA ALA A 87 -5.16 -20.28 5.58
C ALA A 87 -5.31 -20.35 7.11
N SER A 88 -6.34 -21.05 7.61
CA SER A 88 -6.64 -21.18 9.04
C SER A 88 -5.53 -21.92 9.80
N ILE A 89 -5.08 -23.06 9.24
CA ILE A 89 -3.98 -23.84 9.82
C ILE A 89 -2.71 -23.01 9.85
N SER A 90 -2.39 -22.35 8.74
CA SER A 90 -1.19 -21.52 8.64
C SER A 90 -1.24 -20.28 9.54
N ALA A 91 -2.41 -19.69 9.76
CA ALA A 91 -2.62 -18.60 10.71
C ALA A 91 -2.34 -19.05 12.15
N GLY A 92 -2.77 -20.25 12.55
CA GLY A 92 -2.46 -20.83 13.85
C GLY A 92 -0.96 -21.03 14.02
N ILE A 93 -0.27 -21.60 13.01
CA ILE A 93 1.19 -21.78 13.02
C ILE A 93 1.90 -20.42 13.11
N PHE A 94 1.45 -19.42 12.33
CA PHE A 94 1.99 -18.06 12.32
C PHE A 94 1.89 -17.42 13.71
N THR A 95 0.75 -17.55 14.38
CA THR A 95 0.50 -16.98 15.72
C THR A 95 1.41 -17.61 16.77
N VAL A 96 1.49 -18.94 16.81
CA VAL A 96 2.34 -19.66 17.76
C VAL A 96 3.82 -19.36 17.49
N ALA A 97 4.25 -19.38 16.23
CA ALA A 97 5.62 -19.05 15.85
C ALA A 97 5.96 -17.59 16.19
N SER A 98 5.05 -16.63 15.98
CA SER A 98 5.24 -15.22 16.34
C SER A 98 5.41 -15.06 17.85
N GLY A 99 4.58 -15.70 18.66
CA GLY A 99 4.72 -15.70 20.13
C GLY A 99 6.04 -16.33 20.58
N SER A 100 6.46 -17.43 19.95
CA SER A 100 7.76 -18.06 20.23
C SER A 100 8.93 -17.15 19.87
N VAL A 101 8.85 -16.46 18.72
CA VAL A 101 9.87 -15.48 18.29
C VAL A 101 9.89 -14.28 19.23
N THR A 102 8.73 -13.80 19.71
CA THR A 102 8.64 -12.75 20.74
C THR A 102 9.46 -13.15 21.98
N PHE A 103 9.24 -14.35 22.48
CA PHE A 103 9.95 -14.88 23.64
C PHE A 103 11.45 -15.06 23.39
N LEU A 104 11.83 -15.66 22.24
CA LEU A 104 13.23 -15.82 21.87
C LEU A 104 13.95 -14.48 21.66
N THR A 105 13.22 -13.46 21.19
CA THR A 105 13.77 -12.11 21.03
C THR A 105 14.02 -11.46 22.40
N LEU A 106 13.12 -11.62 23.39
CA LEU A 106 13.36 -11.22 24.76
C LEU A 106 14.65 -11.85 25.30
N LEU A 107 14.82 -13.17 25.11
CA LEU A 107 16.04 -13.87 25.55
C LEU A 107 17.30 -13.35 24.85
N SER A 108 17.18 -13.05 23.54
CA SER A 108 18.31 -12.52 22.75
C SER A 108 18.69 -11.08 23.12
N THR A 109 17.74 -10.27 23.61
CA THR A 109 17.94 -8.83 23.86
C THR A 109 18.34 -8.55 25.30
N PHE A 110 17.67 -9.18 26.28
CA PHE A 110 17.87 -8.91 27.69
C PHE A 110 18.61 -10.03 28.42
N ASN A 111 18.71 -11.21 27.81
CA ASN A 111 19.29 -12.42 28.40
C ASN A 111 18.84 -12.65 29.86
N PRO A 112 17.52 -12.58 30.16
CA PRO A 112 17.03 -12.67 31.54
C PRO A 112 17.24 -14.06 32.10
N GLN A 113 17.43 -14.16 33.41
CA GLN A 113 17.35 -15.44 34.10
C GLN A 113 15.90 -15.95 34.05
N LEU A 114 15.72 -17.14 33.50
CA LEU A 114 14.40 -17.76 33.41
C LEU A 114 13.90 -18.12 34.82
N SER A 115 12.90 -17.42 35.28
CA SER A 115 12.24 -17.67 36.57
C SER A 115 10.75 -17.34 36.47
N LEU A 116 9.94 -17.84 37.39
CA LEU A 116 8.54 -17.42 37.55
C LEU A 116 8.40 -16.28 38.56
N GLY A 117 9.50 -15.60 38.89
CA GLY A 117 9.53 -14.51 39.88
C GLY A 117 9.16 -13.16 39.26
N ASP A 118 8.91 -12.18 40.12
CA ASP A 118 8.48 -10.83 39.77
C ASP A 118 9.49 -10.08 38.88
N GLU A 119 10.78 -10.37 39.04
CA GLU A 119 11.83 -9.76 38.23
C GLU A 119 11.72 -10.13 36.77
N PHE A 120 11.51 -11.42 36.44
CA PHE A 120 11.30 -11.87 35.08
C PHE A 120 10.01 -11.28 34.49
N GLY A 121 8.93 -11.25 35.29
CA GLY A 121 7.66 -10.63 34.88
C GLY A 121 7.82 -9.15 34.56
N THR A 122 8.60 -8.41 35.35
CA THR A 122 8.90 -6.99 35.10
C THR A 122 9.72 -6.78 33.85
N GLN A 123 10.74 -7.61 33.60
CA GLN A 123 11.57 -7.53 32.38
C GLN A 123 10.76 -7.87 31.14
N LEU A 124 9.89 -8.89 31.18
CA LEU A 124 8.96 -9.21 30.11
C LEU A 124 7.98 -8.06 29.85
N GLY A 125 7.41 -7.49 30.92
CA GLY A 125 6.53 -6.32 30.80
C GLY A 125 7.21 -5.15 30.07
N ARG A 126 8.41 -4.74 30.56
CA ARG A 126 9.21 -3.68 29.94
C ARG A 126 9.57 -4.00 28.48
N PHE A 127 9.94 -5.24 28.16
CA PHE A 127 10.19 -5.63 26.79
C PHE A 127 8.97 -5.39 25.89
N LEU A 128 7.79 -5.83 26.33
CA LEU A 128 6.57 -5.75 25.53
C LEU A 128 5.99 -4.33 25.43
N THR A 129 6.24 -3.45 26.43
CA THR A 129 5.65 -2.10 26.45
C THR A 129 6.63 -0.98 26.10
N ASP A 130 7.91 -1.11 26.49
CA ASP A 130 8.86 -0.01 26.42
C ASP A 130 9.80 -0.12 25.21
N THR A 131 10.00 -1.35 24.68
CA THR A 131 10.85 -1.53 23.50
C THR A 131 10.03 -1.58 22.21
N GLU A 132 10.54 -1.00 21.12
CA GLU A 132 9.90 -1.06 19.80
C GLU A 132 9.81 -2.48 19.27
N VAL A 133 10.90 -3.25 19.45
CA VAL A 133 10.99 -4.67 19.05
C VAL A 133 9.92 -5.51 19.75
N GLY A 134 9.78 -5.35 21.07
CA GLY A 134 8.80 -6.08 21.86
C GLY A 134 7.37 -5.72 21.46
N ARG A 135 7.07 -4.42 21.29
CA ARG A 135 5.76 -3.95 20.83
C ARG A 135 5.41 -4.50 19.46
N ALA A 136 6.36 -4.49 18.50
CA ALA A 136 6.12 -4.99 17.16
C ALA A 136 5.79 -6.50 17.15
N TRP A 137 6.58 -7.32 17.86
CA TRP A 137 6.32 -8.75 17.95
C TRP A 137 5.05 -9.09 18.72
N ALA A 138 4.73 -8.33 19.78
CA ALA A 138 3.46 -8.46 20.51
C ALA A 138 2.27 -8.15 19.61
N LEU A 139 2.32 -7.02 18.90
CA LEU A 139 1.28 -6.62 17.94
C LEU A 139 1.10 -7.67 16.84
N GLN A 140 2.19 -8.19 16.27
CA GLN A 140 2.13 -9.25 15.27
C GLN A 140 1.47 -10.52 15.81
N THR A 141 1.80 -10.92 17.04
CA THR A 141 1.21 -12.09 17.70
C THR A 141 -0.29 -11.90 17.93
N ILE A 142 -0.71 -10.72 18.41
CA ILE A 142 -2.12 -10.37 18.62
C ILE A 142 -2.89 -10.37 17.30
N LEU A 143 -2.37 -9.69 16.28
CA LEU A 143 -2.99 -9.66 14.94
C LEU A 143 -3.07 -11.06 14.36
N GLY A 144 -2.03 -11.88 14.50
CA GLY A 144 -2.03 -13.28 14.10
C GLY A 144 -3.14 -14.08 14.79
N GLY A 145 -3.32 -13.89 16.11
CA GLY A 145 -4.41 -14.50 16.87
C GLY A 145 -5.79 -14.11 16.35
N ILE A 146 -6.01 -12.81 16.08
CA ILE A 146 -7.27 -12.32 15.52
C ILE A 146 -7.51 -12.93 14.14
N VAL A 147 -6.51 -12.93 13.26
CA VAL A 147 -6.60 -13.54 11.92
C VAL A 147 -6.88 -15.03 12.02
N THR A 148 -6.27 -15.75 12.99
CA THR A 148 -6.53 -17.17 13.23
C THR A 148 -8.01 -17.41 13.53
N VAL A 149 -8.58 -16.69 14.52
CA VAL A 149 -9.99 -16.80 14.87
C VAL A 149 -10.90 -16.49 13.67
N MET A 150 -10.61 -15.40 12.97
CA MET A 150 -11.38 -15.00 11.79
C MET A 150 -11.29 -16.05 10.68
N ALA A 151 -10.12 -16.57 10.35
CA ALA A 151 -9.92 -17.53 9.28
C ALA A 151 -10.68 -18.85 9.52
N PHE A 152 -10.80 -19.29 10.77
CA PHE A 152 -11.65 -20.43 11.14
C PHE A 152 -13.15 -20.14 11.07
N ALA A 153 -13.56 -18.91 11.42
CA ALA A 153 -14.99 -18.55 11.55
C ALA A 153 -15.64 -18.12 10.24
N VAL A 154 -14.89 -17.45 9.33
CA VAL A 154 -15.47 -16.76 8.18
C VAL A 154 -15.54 -17.64 6.92
N ARG A 155 -16.64 -17.45 6.14
CA ARG A 155 -16.82 -18.13 4.85
C ARG A 155 -17.40 -17.20 3.77
N GLY A 156 -17.86 -16.01 4.15
CA GLY A 156 -18.41 -15.00 3.25
C GLY A 156 -17.34 -14.15 2.57
N TRP A 157 -17.60 -13.67 1.35
CA TRP A 157 -16.67 -12.85 0.59
C TRP A 157 -16.09 -11.64 1.35
N LEU A 158 -16.97 -10.87 1.99
CA LEU A 158 -16.55 -9.66 2.69
C LEU A 158 -15.68 -9.99 3.91
N SER A 159 -16.13 -10.94 4.72
CA SER A 159 -15.39 -11.34 5.90
C SER A 159 -14.03 -11.97 5.55
N VAL A 160 -13.96 -12.77 4.47
CA VAL A 160 -12.68 -13.29 3.97
C VAL A 160 -11.80 -12.14 3.43
N ALA A 161 -12.36 -11.12 2.77
CA ALA A 161 -11.59 -9.97 2.31
C ALA A 161 -11.02 -9.14 3.49
N VAL A 162 -11.83 -8.93 4.55
CA VAL A 162 -11.36 -8.27 5.78
C VAL A 162 -10.27 -9.10 6.46
N THR A 163 -10.45 -10.42 6.53
CA THR A 163 -9.43 -11.33 7.08
C THR A 163 -8.14 -11.28 6.27
N ALA A 164 -8.22 -11.24 4.94
CA ALA A 164 -7.05 -11.12 4.06
C ALA A 164 -6.33 -9.77 4.23
N ALA A 165 -7.08 -8.68 4.35
CA ALA A 165 -6.49 -7.37 4.62
C ALA A 165 -5.76 -7.36 5.96
N LEU A 166 -6.39 -7.89 7.02
CA LEU A 166 -5.79 -7.99 8.35
C LEU A 166 -4.58 -8.92 8.37
N ALA A 167 -4.62 -10.03 7.61
CA ALA A 167 -3.48 -10.93 7.42
C ALA A 167 -2.30 -10.19 6.74
N GLY A 168 -2.56 -9.38 5.71
CA GLY A 168 -1.53 -8.54 5.09
C GLY A 168 -0.93 -7.54 6.08
N VAL A 169 -1.76 -6.85 6.86
CA VAL A 169 -1.30 -5.91 7.92
C VAL A 169 -0.48 -6.64 8.98
N SER A 170 -0.84 -7.87 9.36
CA SER A 170 -0.10 -8.64 10.38
C SER A 170 1.32 -9.03 9.95
N LEU A 171 1.68 -8.91 8.67
CA LEU A 171 3.04 -9.15 8.16
C LEU A 171 3.96 -7.93 8.31
N ILE A 172 3.41 -6.73 8.51
CA ILE A 172 4.17 -5.47 8.54
C ILE A 172 5.05 -5.34 9.81
N PRO A 173 4.59 -5.66 11.04
CA PRO A 173 5.38 -5.43 12.24
C PRO A 173 6.76 -6.10 12.22
N MET A 174 6.90 -7.27 11.57
CA MET A 174 8.21 -7.91 11.46
C MET A 174 9.17 -7.16 10.53
N ALA A 175 8.67 -6.37 9.59
CA ALA A 175 9.48 -5.57 8.68
C ALA A 175 10.13 -4.37 9.40
N THR A 176 9.45 -3.79 10.39
CA THR A 176 9.98 -2.68 11.20
C THR A 176 11.16 -3.10 12.08
N GLN A 177 11.42 -4.40 12.22
CA GLN A 177 12.48 -4.97 13.08
C GLN A 177 13.73 -5.39 12.29
N SER A 178 13.87 -4.97 11.05
CA SER A 178 15.07 -5.24 10.28
C SER A 178 16.17 -4.25 10.68
N HIS A 179 17.26 -4.75 11.26
CA HIS A 179 18.43 -3.95 11.55
C HIS A 179 19.05 -3.44 10.23
N SER A 180 18.80 -2.19 9.89
CA SER A 180 19.64 -1.44 8.96
C SER A 180 20.81 -0.90 9.80
N GLY A 181 22.03 -1.26 9.43
CA GLY A 181 23.22 -0.87 10.18
C GLY A 181 23.60 0.59 10.00
N GLY A 182 22.82 1.49 10.55
CA GLY A 182 23.03 2.93 10.55
C GLY A 182 21.70 3.65 10.73
N LEU A 183 21.70 4.85 11.31
CA LEU A 183 20.51 5.71 11.42
C LEU A 183 20.07 6.22 10.02
N GLU A 184 21.00 6.31 9.09
CA GLU A 184 20.75 6.75 7.72
C GLU A 184 19.91 5.69 6.98
N ASP A 185 18.86 6.09 6.27
CA ASP A 185 17.96 5.26 5.45
C ASP A 185 17.07 4.24 6.20
N HIS A 186 16.88 4.36 7.53
CA HIS A 186 16.03 3.43 8.27
C HIS A 186 14.59 3.40 7.73
N HIS A 187 14.01 4.56 7.47
CA HIS A 187 12.65 4.71 6.92
C HIS A 187 12.50 3.99 5.56
N LEU A 188 13.41 4.25 4.63
CA LEU A 188 13.45 3.60 3.33
C LEU A 188 13.55 2.08 3.46
N ALA A 189 14.39 1.60 4.37
CA ALA A 189 14.59 0.17 4.62
C ALA A 189 13.31 -0.51 5.14
N VAL A 190 12.62 0.09 6.11
CA VAL A 190 11.38 -0.43 6.70
C VAL A 190 10.27 -0.52 5.65
N LEU A 191 10.07 0.52 4.84
CA LEU A 191 9.05 0.52 3.79
C LEU A 191 9.38 -0.46 2.67
N ALA A 192 10.63 -0.49 2.21
CA ALA A 192 11.06 -1.43 1.18
C ALA A 192 10.86 -2.88 1.62
N ILE A 193 11.20 -3.22 2.88
CA ILE A 193 10.99 -4.57 3.42
C ILE A 193 9.51 -4.86 3.60
N SER A 194 8.68 -3.90 4.04
CA SER A 194 7.24 -4.10 4.19
C SER A 194 6.59 -4.48 2.85
N VAL A 195 6.89 -3.72 1.78
CA VAL A 195 6.42 -4.03 0.43
C VAL A 195 6.95 -5.38 -0.06
N HIS A 196 8.24 -5.67 0.21
CA HIS A 196 8.90 -6.92 -0.17
C HIS A 196 8.25 -8.14 0.49
N VAL A 197 7.99 -8.07 1.80
CA VAL A 197 7.40 -9.16 2.58
C VAL A 197 5.98 -9.46 2.12
N VAL A 198 5.14 -8.44 1.93
CA VAL A 198 3.76 -8.62 1.46
C VAL A 198 3.73 -9.21 0.04
N ALA A 199 4.57 -8.73 -0.87
CA ALA A 199 4.64 -9.26 -2.22
C ALA A 199 5.20 -10.70 -2.28
N SER A 200 6.24 -11.00 -1.52
CA SER A 200 6.81 -12.36 -1.43
C SER A 200 5.84 -13.34 -0.77
N ALA A 201 5.10 -12.90 0.27
CA ALA A 201 4.06 -13.69 0.90
C ALA A 201 2.92 -14.03 -0.06
N LEU A 202 2.51 -13.06 -0.88
CA LEU A 202 1.51 -13.29 -1.93
C LEU A 202 1.99 -14.32 -2.96
N TRP A 203 3.25 -14.25 -3.37
CA TRP A 203 3.83 -15.14 -4.36
C TRP A 203 4.01 -16.56 -3.82
N LEU A 204 4.79 -16.72 -2.75
CA LEU A 204 5.05 -18.01 -2.11
C LEU A 204 3.76 -18.67 -1.60
N GLY A 205 2.96 -17.91 -0.87
CA GLY A 205 1.72 -18.42 -0.30
C GLY A 205 0.69 -18.82 -1.36
N GLY A 206 0.59 -18.05 -2.45
CA GLY A 206 -0.26 -18.39 -3.59
C GLY A 206 0.18 -19.69 -4.29
N LEU A 207 1.49 -19.95 -4.41
CA LEU A 207 1.99 -21.20 -4.97
C LEU A 207 1.67 -22.40 -4.07
N VAL A 208 1.85 -22.27 -2.75
CA VAL A 208 1.47 -23.31 -1.79
C VAL A 208 -0.04 -23.55 -1.83
N ALA A 209 -0.84 -22.48 -1.86
CA ALA A 209 -2.29 -22.55 -1.96
C ALA A 209 -2.76 -23.29 -3.23
N LEU A 210 -2.10 -23.11 -4.39
CA LEU A 210 -2.38 -23.88 -5.60
C LEU A 210 -2.24 -25.40 -5.38
N VAL A 211 -1.22 -25.82 -4.65
CA VAL A 211 -1.01 -27.24 -4.32
C VAL A 211 -2.10 -27.74 -3.35
N ILE A 212 -2.49 -26.91 -2.38
CA ILE A 212 -3.57 -27.22 -1.43
C ILE A 212 -4.90 -27.42 -2.16
N VAL A 213 -5.28 -26.52 -3.07
CA VAL A 213 -6.57 -26.55 -3.75
C VAL A 213 -6.64 -27.53 -4.92
N ARG A 214 -5.50 -27.94 -5.47
CA ARG A 214 -5.40 -28.83 -6.65
C ARG A 214 -6.31 -30.05 -6.60
N PRO A 215 -6.49 -30.75 -5.47
CA PRO A 215 -7.33 -31.94 -5.38
C PRO A 215 -8.82 -31.70 -5.57
N ALA A 216 -9.26 -30.49 -5.28
CA ALA A 216 -10.66 -30.08 -5.36
C ALA A 216 -11.01 -29.49 -6.75
N LEU A 217 -10.04 -29.44 -7.68
CA LEU A 217 -10.21 -28.88 -9.01
C LEU A 217 -10.02 -29.96 -10.09
N ASP A 218 -10.87 -29.92 -11.12
CA ASP A 218 -10.63 -30.64 -12.35
C ASP A 218 -9.52 -30.00 -13.20
N ALA A 219 -9.15 -30.61 -14.31
CA ALA A 219 -8.03 -30.15 -15.14
C ALA A 219 -8.29 -28.80 -15.82
N GLU A 220 -9.53 -28.55 -16.25
CA GLU A 220 -9.92 -27.30 -16.92
C GLU A 220 -9.95 -26.14 -15.93
N ARG A 221 -10.58 -26.35 -14.78
CA ARG A 221 -10.66 -25.36 -13.71
C ARG A 221 -9.27 -25.04 -13.13
N MET A 222 -8.43 -26.06 -12.95
CA MET A 222 -7.04 -25.86 -12.52
C MET A 222 -6.25 -24.98 -13.48
N ARG A 223 -6.45 -25.11 -14.79
CA ARG A 223 -5.83 -24.23 -15.79
C ARG A 223 -6.23 -22.76 -15.58
N VAL A 224 -7.52 -22.51 -15.39
CA VAL A 224 -8.04 -21.15 -15.14
C VAL A 224 -7.46 -20.56 -13.85
N VAL A 225 -7.43 -21.33 -12.76
CA VAL A 225 -6.87 -20.88 -11.47
C VAL A 225 -5.37 -20.58 -11.60
N LEU A 226 -4.64 -21.44 -12.33
CA LEU A 226 -3.23 -21.26 -12.60
C LEU A 226 -2.92 -20.00 -13.42
N GLU A 227 -3.69 -19.73 -14.48
CA GLU A 227 -3.56 -18.51 -15.30
C GLU A 227 -3.78 -17.24 -14.45
N ARG A 228 -4.75 -17.29 -13.54
CA ARG A 228 -5.02 -16.20 -12.59
C ARG A 228 -3.91 -15.99 -11.59
N TYR A 229 -3.47 -17.07 -10.94
CA TYR A 229 -2.33 -17.04 -10.04
C TYR A 229 -1.07 -16.52 -10.74
N SER A 230 -0.78 -17.03 -11.94
CA SER A 230 0.38 -16.62 -12.72
C SER A 230 0.39 -15.09 -13.02
N SER A 231 -0.78 -14.47 -13.12
CA SER A 231 -0.89 -13.00 -13.28
C SER A 231 -0.52 -12.25 -11.99
N ILE A 232 -0.94 -12.78 -10.83
CA ILE A 232 -0.56 -12.27 -9.51
C ILE A 232 0.94 -12.49 -9.27
N ALA A 233 1.46 -13.68 -9.61
CA ALA A 233 2.86 -14.05 -9.41
C ALA A 233 3.83 -13.15 -10.17
N ILE A 234 3.50 -12.71 -11.40
CA ILE A 234 4.34 -11.75 -12.13
C ILE A 234 4.35 -10.39 -11.43
N LEU A 235 3.19 -9.92 -11.00
CA LEU A 235 3.12 -8.66 -10.27
C LEU A 235 3.97 -8.72 -9.00
N ALA A 236 3.80 -9.80 -8.23
CA ALA A 236 4.57 -10.03 -7.02
C ALA A 236 6.09 -10.14 -7.32
N PHE A 237 6.48 -10.85 -8.38
CA PHE A 237 7.88 -10.95 -8.83
C PHE A 237 8.49 -9.57 -9.10
N VAL A 238 7.78 -8.71 -9.85
CA VAL A 238 8.29 -7.36 -10.15
C VAL A 238 8.43 -6.52 -8.89
N VAL A 239 7.42 -6.58 -8.00
CA VAL A 239 7.45 -5.83 -6.74
C VAL A 239 8.57 -6.34 -5.81
N VAL A 240 8.77 -7.66 -5.71
CA VAL A 240 9.88 -8.26 -4.95
C VAL A 240 11.24 -7.85 -5.49
N ALA A 241 11.40 -7.84 -6.83
CA ALA A 241 12.64 -7.42 -7.47
C ALA A 241 12.96 -5.94 -7.19
N LEU A 242 11.96 -5.05 -7.40
CA LEU A 242 12.14 -3.61 -7.18
C LEU A 242 12.40 -3.27 -5.71
N SER A 243 11.57 -3.79 -4.80
CA SER A 243 11.74 -3.54 -3.37
C SER A 243 13.03 -4.14 -2.81
N GLY A 244 13.44 -5.30 -3.31
CA GLY A 244 14.73 -5.91 -2.99
C GLY A 244 15.91 -5.07 -3.46
N LEU A 245 15.84 -4.49 -4.66
CA LEU A 245 16.87 -3.59 -5.19
C LEU A 245 16.96 -2.31 -4.34
N ILE A 246 15.82 -1.64 -4.09
CA ILE A 246 15.75 -0.41 -3.29
C ILE A 246 16.34 -0.65 -1.90
N ARG A 247 16.06 -1.80 -1.26
CA ARG A 247 16.59 -2.13 0.07
C ARG A 247 18.09 -2.43 0.06
N SER A 248 18.59 -3.04 -1.02
CA SER A 248 19.96 -3.58 -1.04
C SER A 248 21.01 -2.56 -1.47
N VAL A 249 20.66 -1.62 -2.35
CA VAL A 249 21.60 -0.63 -2.88
C VAL A 249 22.27 0.21 -1.77
N PRO A 250 21.53 0.76 -0.79
CA PRO A 250 22.14 1.58 0.27
C PRO A 250 23.05 0.78 1.22
N SER A 251 22.97 -0.56 1.20
CA SER A 251 23.77 -1.41 2.09
C SER A 251 25.22 -1.61 1.64
N PHE A 252 25.61 -1.09 0.48
CA PHE A 252 26.94 -1.28 -0.10
C PHE A 252 27.55 0.04 -0.56
N HIS A 253 28.81 0.25 -0.25
CA HIS A 253 29.58 1.42 -0.70
C HIS A 253 30.29 1.16 -2.02
N SER A 254 30.54 -0.10 -2.36
CA SER A 254 31.18 -0.51 -3.60
C SER A 254 30.63 -1.83 -4.15
N LEU A 255 30.72 -2.02 -5.47
CA LEU A 255 30.37 -3.32 -6.10
C LEU A 255 31.30 -4.46 -5.66
N GLY A 256 32.52 -4.15 -5.19
CA GLY A 256 33.46 -5.13 -4.66
C GLY A 256 32.92 -5.80 -3.39
N GLU A 257 32.31 -5.02 -2.49
CA GLU A 257 31.73 -5.52 -1.23
C GLU A 257 30.64 -6.56 -1.47
N VAL A 258 29.85 -6.41 -2.53
CA VAL A 258 28.81 -7.40 -2.89
C VAL A 258 29.42 -8.79 -3.12
N LEU A 259 30.65 -8.87 -3.63
CA LEU A 259 31.31 -10.14 -3.97
C LEU A 259 32.19 -10.68 -2.84
N THR A 260 32.59 -9.85 -1.89
CA THR A 260 33.59 -10.24 -0.86
C THR A 260 32.97 -10.32 0.54
N ASP A 261 31.93 -9.53 0.83
CA ASP A 261 31.31 -9.50 2.12
C ASP A 261 30.31 -10.65 2.31
N PRO A 262 30.22 -11.30 3.48
CA PRO A 262 29.26 -12.37 3.75
C PRO A 262 27.80 -11.95 3.51
N TYR A 263 27.42 -10.72 3.82
CA TYR A 263 26.09 -10.17 3.54
C TYR A 263 25.82 -10.14 2.03
N GLY A 264 26.79 -9.66 1.24
CA GLY A 264 26.72 -9.64 -0.22
C GLY A 264 26.60 -11.03 -0.83
N LEU A 265 27.37 -12.01 -0.36
CA LEU A 265 27.29 -13.39 -0.83
C LEU A 265 25.91 -14.02 -0.61
N ILE A 266 25.30 -13.79 0.56
CA ILE A 266 23.94 -14.26 0.84
C ILE A 266 22.91 -13.54 -0.06
N LEU A 267 23.11 -12.23 -0.30
CA LEU A 267 22.25 -11.47 -1.21
C LEU A 267 22.34 -12.02 -2.65
N ILE A 268 23.54 -12.37 -3.14
CA ILE A 268 23.72 -12.98 -4.45
C ILE A 268 22.93 -14.28 -4.58
N VAL A 269 22.90 -15.13 -3.55
CA VAL A 269 22.07 -16.35 -3.55
C VAL A 269 20.60 -15.99 -3.78
N LYS A 270 20.06 -14.97 -3.09
CA LYS A 270 18.68 -14.51 -3.27
C LYS A 270 18.43 -13.99 -4.69
N VAL A 271 19.34 -13.19 -5.24
CA VAL A 271 19.22 -12.63 -6.61
C VAL A 271 19.24 -13.74 -7.65
N VAL A 272 20.14 -14.72 -7.50
CA VAL A 272 20.22 -15.88 -8.40
C VAL A 272 18.94 -16.72 -8.33
N MET A 273 18.40 -16.97 -7.13
CA MET A 273 17.13 -17.69 -6.99
C MET A 273 15.97 -16.90 -7.61
N LEU A 274 15.93 -15.59 -7.42
CA LEU A 274 14.92 -14.72 -8.05
C LEU A 274 15.01 -14.77 -9.58
N ALA A 275 16.20 -14.65 -10.14
CA ALA A 275 16.44 -14.73 -11.58
C ALA A 275 16.04 -16.10 -12.14
N ALA A 276 16.40 -17.20 -11.45
CA ALA A 276 16.02 -18.56 -11.82
C ALA A 276 14.50 -18.74 -11.83
N MET A 277 13.79 -18.25 -10.81
CA MET A 277 12.33 -18.28 -10.75
C MET A 277 11.69 -17.44 -11.86
N GLY A 278 12.25 -16.27 -12.17
CA GLY A 278 11.80 -15.43 -13.29
C GLY A 278 11.95 -16.12 -14.64
N ALA A 279 13.10 -16.74 -14.89
CA ALA A 279 13.38 -17.50 -16.10
C ALA A 279 12.45 -18.73 -16.23
N LEU A 280 12.26 -19.48 -15.14
CA LEU A 280 11.37 -20.63 -15.06
C LEU A 280 9.91 -20.23 -15.34
N GLY A 281 9.44 -19.15 -14.73
CA GLY A 281 8.10 -18.61 -14.94
C GLY A 281 7.88 -18.13 -16.39
N ALA A 282 8.86 -17.46 -16.99
CA ALA A 282 8.81 -17.03 -18.39
C ALA A 282 8.76 -18.22 -19.37
N TRP A 283 9.59 -19.24 -19.13
CA TRP A 283 9.60 -20.46 -19.91
C TRP A 283 8.29 -21.24 -19.81
N TYR A 284 7.77 -21.39 -18.61
CA TYR A 284 6.51 -22.05 -18.31
C TYR A 284 5.32 -21.39 -19.01
N ARG A 285 5.23 -20.04 -18.98
CA ARG A 285 4.16 -19.31 -19.65
C ARG A 285 4.15 -19.50 -21.16
N ARG A 286 5.32 -19.60 -21.79
CA ARG A 286 5.44 -19.74 -23.25
C ARG A 286 5.07 -21.14 -23.75
N GLY A 287 5.29 -22.18 -22.94
CA GLY A 287 5.22 -23.56 -23.42
C GLY A 287 4.11 -24.43 -22.80
N LEU A 288 3.86 -24.33 -21.51
CA LEU A 288 3.09 -25.30 -20.74
C LEU A 288 1.65 -24.88 -20.44
N ILE A 289 1.37 -23.60 -20.22
CA ILE A 289 0.01 -23.10 -20.00
C ILE A 289 -0.85 -23.30 -21.25
N ALA A 290 -0.25 -23.13 -22.44
CA ALA A 290 -0.94 -23.29 -23.71
C ALA A 290 -1.32 -24.75 -24.06
N LYS A 291 -0.68 -25.77 -23.45
CA LYS A 291 -0.80 -27.19 -23.82
C LYS A 291 -1.49 -28.11 -22.80
N SER A 292 -2.46 -27.61 -22.02
CA SER A 292 -3.26 -28.37 -21.02
C SER A 292 -2.44 -29.26 -20.06
N ALA A 293 -1.38 -28.74 -19.49
CA ALA A 293 -0.29 -29.45 -18.84
C ALA A 293 -0.57 -29.94 -17.41
N ALA A 294 -1.77 -29.77 -16.87
CA ALA A 294 -2.08 -30.18 -15.48
C ALA A 294 -1.98 -31.70 -15.19
N LYS A 295 -1.79 -32.51 -16.21
CA LYS A 295 -1.56 -33.95 -16.07
C LYS A 295 -0.08 -34.37 -16.26
N ASN A 296 0.81 -33.47 -16.66
CA ASN A 296 2.18 -33.80 -17.00
C ASN A 296 3.11 -33.83 -15.79
N ALA A 297 3.94 -34.87 -15.67
CA ALA A 297 5.01 -34.98 -14.67
C ALA A 297 5.95 -33.75 -14.69
N MET A 298 6.17 -33.18 -15.88
CA MET A 298 6.99 -31.99 -16.08
C MET A 298 6.42 -30.73 -15.39
N PHE A 299 5.09 -30.53 -15.38
CA PHE A 299 4.44 -29.46 -14.63
C PHE A 299 4.75 -29.53 -13.13
N TRP A 300 4.62 -30.72 -12.55
CA TRP A 300 4.89 -30.94 -11.14
C TRP A 300 6.38 -30.84 -10.80
N ALA A 301 7.25 -31.20 -11.72
CA ALA A 301 8.69 -31.00 -11.56
C ALA A 301 9.04 -29.51 -11.49
N VAL A 302 8.39 -28.70 -12.32
CA VAL A 302 8.57 -27.22 -12.30
C VAL A 302 8.10 -26.62 -10.97
N ILE A 303 6.92 -26.99 -10.46
CA ILE A 303 6.43 -26.54 -9.16
C ILE A 303 7.37 -26.97 -8.02
N ALA A 304 7.87 -28.22 -8.06
CA ALA A 304 8.82 -28.68 -7.07
C ALA A 304 10.14 -27.88 -7.11
N LEU A 305 10.60 -27.52 -8.30
CA LEU A 305 11.79 -26.67 -8.49
C LEU A 305 11.54 -25.24 -8.00
N GLU A 306 10.36 -24.67 -8.26
CA GLU A 306 9.97 -23.37 -7.68
C GLU A 306 9.96 -23.42 -6.15
N PHE A 307 9.48 -24.51 -5.52
CA PHE A 307 9.55 -24.67 -4.07
C PHE A 307 10.99 -24.76 -3.55
N VAL A 308 11.90 -25.40 -4.28
CA VAL A 308 13.33 -25.40 -3.93
C VAL A 308 13.87 -23.97 -3.94
N PHE A 309 13.67 -23.22 -5.02
CA PHE A 309 14.19 -21.86 -5.14
C PHE A 309 13.56 -20.91 -4.11
N MET A 310 12.25 -20.99 -3.90
CA MET A 310 11.57 -20.19 -2.88
C MET A 310 12.01 -20.57 -1.45
N GLY A 311 12.24 -21.85 -1.19
CA GLY A 311 12.79 -22.31 0.08
C GLY A 311 14.19 -21.76 0.32
N LEU A 312 15.09 -21.91 -0.66
CA LEU A 312 16.45 -21.36 -0.58
C LEU A 312 16.45 -19.84 -0.35
N ALA A 313 15.61 -19.10 -1.10
CA ALA A 313 15.46 -17.65 -0.92
C ALA A 313 14.92 -17.29 0.46
N SER A 314 13.95 -18.05 1.01
CA SER A 314 13.35 -17.80 2.33
C SER A 314 14.32 -18.08 3.47
N GLY A 315 15.09 -19.18 3.40
CA GLY A 315 16.13 -19.51 4.37
C GLY A 315 17.26 -18.47 4.38
N ALA A 316 17.75 -18.09 3.20
CA ALA A 316 18.74 -17.03 3.05
C ALA A 316 18.25 -15.69 3.59
N ALA A 317 16.95 -15.35 3.39
CA ALA A 317 16.36 -14.12 3.92
C ALA A 317 16.33 -14.11 5.45
N ALA A 318 16.00 -15.25 6.10
CA ALA A 318 15.99 -15.35 7.56
C ALA A 318 17.41 -15.25 8.16
N ALA A 319 18.43 -15.78 7.46
CA ALA A 319 19.83 -15.64 7.86
C ALA A 319 20.35 -14.20 7.66
N LEU A 320 19.99 -13.56 6.54
CA LEU A 320 20.41 -12.21 6.22
C LEU A 320 19.97 -11.20 7.30
N ALA A 321 18.81 -11.43 7.94
CA ALA A 321 18.33 -10.64 9.07
C ALA A 321 19.21 -10.77 10.34
N ARG A 322 20.21 -11.64 10.33
CA ARG A 322 21.18 -11.87 11.44
C ARG A 322 22.62 -11.63 10.99
N THR A 323 22.84 -11.28 9.75
CA THR A 323 24.15 -10.96 9.18
C THR A 323 24.29 -9.46 9.14
N ALA A 324 25.37 -8.91 9.70
CA ALA A 324 25.64 -7.49 9.63
C ALA A 324 25.88 -7.06 8.17
N PRO A 325 25.31 -5.95 7.71
CA PRO A 325 25.69 -5.38 6.43
C PRO A 325 27.15 -4.89 6.49
N PRO A 326 27.84 -4.74 5.35
CA PRO A 326 29.18 -4.18 5.32
C PRO A 326 29.14 -2.77 5.91
N THR A 327 29.77 -2.61 7.07
CA THR A 327 30.01 -1.31 7.67
C THR A 327 31.38 -0.87 7.16
N GLY A 328 31.41 0.16 6.29
CA GLY A 328 32.66 0.88 6.06
C GLY A 328 33.22 1.37 7.39
N ASP A 329 34.50 1.78 7.41
CA ASP A 329 35.11 2.46 8.55
C ASP A 329 34.35 3.77 8.82
N VAL A 330 33.15 3.67 9.38
CA VAL A 330 32.39 4.83 9.82
C VAL A 330 33.02 5.27 11.13
N GLU A 331 33.91 6.28 11.05
CA GLU A 331 34.27 7.04 12.24
C GLU A 331 32.98 7.40 12.98
N ALA A 332 32.97 7.18 14.30
CA ALA A 332 31.81 7.50 15.13
C ALA A 332 31.54 9.02 15.06
N LYS A 333 30.78 9.43 14.05
CA LYS A 333 30.35 10.81 13.87
C LYS A 333 29.33 11.14 14.95
N ALA A 334 29.50 12.28 15.60
CA ALA A 334 28.50 12.75 16.55
C ALA A 334 27.15 12.91 15.84
N VAL A 335 26.13 12.24 16.39
CA VAL A 335 24.76 12.31 15.88
C VAL A 335 24.24 13.75 15.99
N THR A 336 23.83 14.35 14.90
CA THR A 336 23.26 15.70 14.90
C THR A 336 21.83 15.69 15.46
N PRO A 337 21.31 16.82 15.95
CA PRO A 337 19.91 16.89 16.39
C PRO A 337 18.89 16.46 15.32
N ALA A 338 19.15 16.78 14.06
CA ALA A 338 18.31 16.34 12.95
C ALA A 338 18.35 14.82 12.78
N GLU A 339 19.53 14.20 12.76
CA GLU A 339 19.70 12.74 12.68
C GLU A 339 19.06 12.02 13.85
N PHE A 340 19.09 12.63 15.07
CA PHE A 340 18.44 12.06 16.24
C PHE A 340 16.91 12.05 16.13
N LEU A 341 16.32 13.11 15.56
CA LEU A 341 14.87 13.26 15.46
C LEU A 341 14.29 12.53 14.24
N SER A 342 14.91 12.72 13.07
CA SER A 342 14.38 12.24 11.78
C SER A 342 15.02 10.93 11.29
N GLU A 343 16.05 10.42 12.00
CA GLU A 343 16.86 9.28 11.58
C GLU A 343 17.59 9.51 10.23
N GLN A 344 17.72 10.77 9.84
CA GLN A 344 18.34 11.18 8.56
C GLN A 344 19.19 12.45 8.73
N PRO A 345 20.24 12.61 7.91
CA PRO A 345 21.03 13.82 7.93
C PRO A 345 20.23 15.03 7.46
N LEU A 346 20.52 16.19 8.05
CA LEU A 346 19.93 17.44 7.61
C LEU A 346 20.28 17.71 6.13
N PRO A 347 19.29 17.88 5.24
CA PRO A 347 19.58 18.17 3.84
C PRO A 347 20.25 19.53 3.68
N PRO A 348 21.01 19.75 2.60
CA PRO A 348 21.59 21.04 2.31
C PRO A 348 20.53 22.11 2.08
N GLU A 349 20.88 23.41 2.21
CA GLU A 349 19.94 24.52 2.06
C GLU A 349 19.05 24.42 0.81
N LEU A 350 17.75 24.63 0.98
CA LEU A 350 16.77 24.54 -0.07
C LEU A 350 17.00 25.60 -1.15
N THR A 351 17.25 25.16 -2.37
CA THR A 351 17.39 26.02 -3.56
C THR A 351 16.45 25.53 -4.67
N PRO A 352 16.09 26.37 -5.67
CA PRO A 352 15.28 25.93 -6.80
C PRO A 352 15.83 24.73 -7.57
N LEU A 353 17.17 24.60 -7.66
CA LEU A 353 17.80 23.45 -8.29
C LEU A 353 17.60 22.18 -7.46
N ARG A 354 17.70 22.28 -6.16
CA ARG A 354 17.52 21.15 -5.23
C ARG A 354 16.08 20.62 -5.19
N LEU A 355 15.11 21.42 -5.58
CA LEU A 355 13.75 20.93 -5.85
C LEU A 355 13.68 19.93 -7.02
N LEU A 356 14.76 19.68 -7.73
CA LEU A 356 14.85 18.68 -8.80
C LEU A 356 15.88 17.59 -8.50
N THR A 357 16.89 17.86 -7.66
CA THR A 357 18.05 16.97 -7.46
C THR A 357 18.05 16.20 -6.16
N GLU A 358 17.46 16.74 -5.10
CA GLU A 358 17.38 16.06 -3.80
C GLU A 358 16.17 15.12 -3.77
N TRP A 359 16.42 13.81 -3.67
CA TRP A 359 15.38 12.79 -3.69
C TRP A 359 15.49 11.91 -2.46
N GLU A 360 14.39 11.78 -1.76
CA GLU A 360 14.19 10.83 -0.69
C GLU A 360 13.08 9.86 -1.10
N VAL A 361 13.49 8.68 -1.56
CA VAL A 361 12.58 7.71 -2.17
C VAL A 361 11.70 7.04 -1.13
N ASP A 362 10.37 7.13 -1.32
CA ASP A 362 9.40 6.31 -0.63
C ASP A 362 9.06 5.07 -1.45
N PRO A 363 9.47 3.87 -1.01
CA PRO A 363 9.25 2.64 -1.78
C PRO A 363 7.78 2.27 -1.96
N LEU A 364 6.91 2.62 -1.02
CA LEU A 364 5.47 2.32 -1.08
C LEU A 364 4.81 3.15 -2.17
N TRP A 365 4.94 4.48 -2.10
CA TRP A 365 4.29 5.39 -3.04
C TRP A 365 4.91 5.31 -4.43
N LEU A 366 6.22 5.11 -4.53
CA LEU A 366 6.89 4.85 -5.81
C LEU A 366 6.32 3.58 -6.48
N THR A 367 6.19 2.49 -5.72
CA THR A 367 5.61 1.24 -6.23
C THR A 367 4.16 1.43 -6.66
N LEU A 368 3.34 2.07 -5.83
CA LEU A 368 1.93 2.35 -6.15
C LEU A 368 1.79 3.25 -7.38
N GLY A 369 2.64 4.27 -7.50
CA GLY A 369 2.69 5.17 -8.65
C GLY A 369 3.03 4.45 -9.95
N ILE A 370 4.10 3.64 -9.95
CA ILE A 370 4.53 2.84 -11.12
C ILE A 370 3.43 1.85 -11.51
N LEU A 371 2.84 1.13 -10.56
CA LEU A 371 1.75 0.19 -10.83
C LEU A 371 0.50 0.90 -11.35
N GLY A 372 0.17 2.07 -10.81
CA GLY A 372 -0.93 2.91 -11.28
C GLY A 372 -0.74 3.35 -12.73
N ILE A 373 0.47 3.79 -13.10
CA ILE A 373 0.86 4.11 -14.48
C ILE A 373 0.73 2.89 -15.39
N PHE A 374 1.30 1.77 -14.98
CA PHE A 374 1.29 0.53 -15.75
C PHE A 374 -0.14 0.01 -16.02
N PHE A 375 -0.97 -0.11 -14.98
CA PHE A 375 -2.31 -0.67 -15.13
C PHE A 375 -3.23 0.26 -15.94
N TYR A 376 -3.10 1.56 -15.78
CA TYR A 376 -3.86 2.51 -16.58
C TYR A 376 -3.45 2.47 -18.06
N ALA A 377 -2.15 2.49 -18.35
CA ALA A 377 -1.62 2.34 -19.70
C ALA A 377 -2.06 1.02 -20.35
N ALA A 378 -1.99 -0.09 -19.60
CA ALA A 378 -2.49 -1.40 -20.06
C ALA A 378 -4.00 -1.38 -20.34
N GLY A 379 -4.79 -0.68 -19.53
CA GLY A 379 -6.22 -0.48 -19.74
C GLY A 379 -6.50 0.28 -21.04
N VAL A 380 -5.83 1.39 -21.26
CA VAL A 380 -5.94 2.20 -22.48
C VAL A 380 -5.52 1.40 -23.71
N TRP A 381 -4.41 0.67 -23.62
CA TRP A 381 -3.92 -0.18 -24.71
C TRP A 381 -4.93 -1.28 -25.09
N ARG A 382 -5.56 -1.93 -24.08
CA ARG A 382 -6.62 -2.93 -24.30
C ARG A 382 -7.82 -2.34 -25.03
N LEU A 383 -8.28 -1.14 -24.65
CA LEU A 383 -9.38 -0.44 -25.32
C LEU A 383 -9.01 -0.13 -26.77
N LYS A 384 -7.83 0.44 -27.01
CA LYS A 384 -7.34 0.74 -28.37
C LYS A 384 -7.29 -0.51 -29.26
N ARG A 385 -6.81 -1.64 -28.74
CA ARG A 385 -6.78 -2.93 -29.47
C ARG A 385 -8.15 -3.48 -29.83
N ARG A 386 -9.20 -3.08 -29.11
CA ARG A 386 -10.60 -3.43 -29.40
C ARG A 386 -11.29 -2.44 -30.34
N GLY A 387 -10.61 -1.36 -30.75
CA GLY A 387 -11.21 -0.28 -31.52
C GLY A 387 -12.00 0.74 -30.68
N ASP A 388 -11.99 0.62 -29.36
CA ASP A 388 -12.68 1.55 -28.48
C ASP A 388 -11.94 2.89 -28.39
N LYS A 389 -12.70 4.00 -28.44
CA LYS A 389 -12.15 5.35 -28.27
C LYS A 389 -11.96 5.66 -26.78
N TRP A 390 -10.77 6.17 -26.42
CA TRP A 390 -10.44 6.73 -25.12
C TRP A 390 -9.84 8.12 -25.29
N PRO A 391 -10.33 9.15 -24.59
CA PRO A 391 -9.80 10.51 -24.70
C PRO A 391 -8.36 10.61 -24.20
N VAL A 392 -7.47 11.17 -25.02
CA VAL A 392 -6.04 11.28 -24.69
C VAL A 392 -5.80 12.13 -23.46
N PHE A 393 -6.57 13.24 -23.28
CA PHE A 393 -6.41 14.12 -22.12
C PHE A 393 -6.57 13.39 -20.77
N ARG A 394 -7.42 12.34 -20.68
CA ARG A 394 -7.57 11.52 -19.47
C ARG A 394 -6.29 10.75 -19.15
N THR A 395 -5.63 10.24 -20.19
CA THR A 395 -4.34 9.57 -20.01
C THR A 395 -3.27 10.56 -19.56
N VAL A 396 -3.25 11.76 -20.12
CA VAL A 396 -2.32 12.83 -19.72
C VAL A 396 -2.55 13.21 -18.26
N PHE A 397 -3.79 13.43 -17.83
CA PHE A 397 -4.11 13.76 -16.43
C PHE A 397 -3.72 12.64 -15.46
N TRP A 398 -3.95 11.37 -15.83
CA TRP A 398 -3.51 10.25 -14.99
C TRP A 398 -2.00 10.21 -14.84
N MET A 399 -1.26 10.33 -15.96
CA MET A 399 0.20 10.34 -15.92
C MET A 399 0.73 11.53 -15.13
N ALA A 400 0.19 12.73 -15.35
CA ALA A 400 0.57 13.93 -14.61
C ALA A 400 0.32 13.76 -13.10
N GLY A 401 -0.88 13.29 -12.71
CA GLY A 401 -1.22 13.09 -11.30
C GLY A 401 -0.32 12.06 -10.61
N LEU A 402 -0.01 10.94 -11.27
CA LEU A 402 0.88 9.92 -10.68
C LEU A 402 2.37 10.33 -10.68
N LEU A 403 2.83 11.00 -11.72
CA LEU A 403 4.20 11.55 -11.72
C LEU A 403 4.37 12.62 -10.63
N GLN A 404 3.35 13.46 -10.46
CA GLN A 404 3.33 14.43 -9.37
C GLN A 404 3.25 13.75 -8.00
N LEU A 405 2.46 12.68 -7.84
CA LEU A 405 2.42 11.89 -6.61
C LEU A 405 3.81 11.35 -6.27
N ILE A 406 4.49 10.73 -7.23
CA ILE A 406 5.85 10.21 -7.05
C ILE A 406 6.81 11.36 -6.67
N TRP A 407 6.74 12.51 -7.35
CA TRP A 407 7.60 13.65 -7.04
C TRP A 407 7.33 14.24 -5.65
N VAL A 408 6.09 14.25 -5.20
CA VAL A 408 5.70 14.75 -3.87
C VAL A 408 6.14 13.79 -2.76
N THR A 409 5.95 12.49 -2.95
CA THR A 409 6.18 11.47 -1.90
C THR A 409 7.57 10.85 -1.93
N SER A 410 8.29 10.94 -3.05
CA SER A 410 9.61 10.31 -3.22
C SER A 410 10.68 11.29 -3.69
N GLY A 411 10.33 12.57 -3.84
CA GLY A 411 11.20 13.62 -4.34
C GLY A 411 11.58 14.65 -3.28
N PRO A 412 11.94 15.87 -3.72
CA PRO A 412 12.42 16.92 -2.84
C PRO A 412 11.45 17.37 -1.77
N LEU A 413 10.13 17.30 -2.04
CA LEU A 413 9.14 17.70 -1.04
C LEU A 413 9.11 16.71 0.12
N ASN A 414 9.38 15.43 -0.11
CA ASN A 414 9.57 14.45 0.96
C ASN A 414 10.84 14.78 1.74
N ALA A 415 11.97 14.94 1.05
CA ALA A 415 13.29 15.21 1.66
C ALA A 415 13.29 16.45 2.56
N TYR A 416 12.62 17.54 2.16
CA TYR A 416 12.60 18.79 2.93
C TYR A 416 11.39 18.90 3.87
N GLY A 417 10.32 18.15 3.64
CA GLY A 417 9.08 18.21 4.41
C GLY A 417 9.23 17.78 5.88
N HIS A 418 10.25 17.00 6.21
CA HIS A 418 10.61 16.65 7.58
C HIS A 418 11.27 17.80 8.35
N TYR A 419 11.88 18.76 7.66
CA TYR A 419 12.69 19.83 8.25
C TYR A 419 12.08 21.22 8.12
N LEU A 420 11.22 21.42 7.12
CA LEU A 420 10.55 22.68 6.84
C LEU A 420 9.03 22.51 6.90
N PHE A 421 8.39 23.24 7.82
CA PHE A 421 6.92 23.24 7.94
C PHE A 421 6.25 23.75 6.65
N SER A 422 6.85 24.74 5.99
CA SER A 422 6.37 25.30 4.73
C SER A 422 6.34 24.26 3.60
N VAL A 423 7.39 23.44 3.47
CA VAL A 423 7.47 22.34 2.48
C VAL A 423 6.50 21.22 2.84
N HIS A 424 6.39 20.87 4.12
CA HIS A 424 5.41 19.91 4.61
C HIS A 424 3.98 20.34 4.24
N MET A 425 3.67 21.63 4.41
CA MET A 425 2.37 22.18 4.05
C MET A 425 2.13 22.15 2.53
N LEU A 426 3.16 22.46 1.73
CA LEU A 426 3.08 22.36 0.27
C LEU A 426 2.76 20.93 -0.18
N LEU A 427 3.46 19.94 0.38
CA LEU A 427 3.21 18.54 0.15
C LEU A 427 1.75 18.18 0.43
N HIS A 428 1.22 18.60 1.58
CA HIS A 428 -0.17 18.37 1.95
C HIS A 428 -1.18 19.01 0.98
N MET A 429 -0.92 20.22 0.53
CA MET A 429 -1.82 20.92 -0.41
C MET A 429 -1.87 20.19 -1.75
N LEU A 430 -0.72 19.74 -2.26
CA LEU A 430 -0.66 18.97 -3.50
C LEU A 430 -1.36 17.61 -3.36
N LEU A 431 -1.14 16.88 -2.26
CA LEU A 431 -1.78 15.59 -1.99
C LEU A 431 -3.30 15.70 -1.84
N THR A 432 -3.78 16.80 -1.24
CA THR A 432 -5.19 16.94 -0.89
C THR A 432 -6.01 17.54 -2.04
N MET A 433 -5.43 18.41 -2.85
CA MET A 433 -6.18 19.22 -3.83
C MET A 433 -5.76 18.97 -5.28
N ASP A 434 -4.49 19.08 -5.62
CA ASP A 434 -4.05 19.09 -7.01
C ASP A 434 -3.99 17.67 -7.61
N ILE A 435 -3.26 16.76 -6.98
CA ILE A 435 -3.15 15.36 -7.41
C ILE A 435 -4.54 14.69 -7.52
N PRO A 436 -5.43 14.78 -6.52
CA PRO A 436 -6.78 14.22 -6.61
C PRO A 436 -7.60 14.75 -7.77
N LEU A 437 -7.50 16.05 -8.08
CA LEU A 437 -8.22 16.66 -9.20
C LEU A 437 -7.79 16.06 -10.54
N LEU A 438 -6.48 15.86 -10.74
CA LEU A 438 -5.92 15.21 -11.92
C LEU A 438 -6.36 13.76 -12.04
N LEU A 439 -6.28 12.99 -10.95
CA LEU A 439 -6.64 11.58 -10.93
C LEU A 439 -8.14 11.36 -11.17
N VAL A 440 -9.00 12.22 -10.61
CA VAL A 440 -10.45 12.16 -10.83
C VAL A 440 -10.83 12.51 -12.27
N ALA A 441 -10.17 13.52 -12.86
CA ALA A 441 -10.40 13.92 -14.27
C ALA A 441 -10.02 12.81 -15.26
N ALA A 442 -9.13 11.91 -14.88
CA ALA A 442 -8.72 10.74 -15.66
C ALA A 442 -9.78 9.63 -15.73
N ALA A 443 -10.78 9.62 -14.84
CA ALA A 443 -11.86 8.62 -14.76
C ALA A 443 -11.35 7.14 -14.72
N PRO A 444 -10.53 6.76 -13.73
CA PRO A 444 -9.90 5.44 -13.66
C PRO A 444 -10.90 4.30 -13.49
N VAL A 445 -11.98 4.49 -12.73
CA VAL A 445 -13.03 3.47 -12.52
C VAL A 445 -13.75 3.17 -13.84
N THR A 446 -14.05 4.20 -14.61
CA THR A 446 -14.65 4.05 -15.96
C THR A 446 -13.71 3.31 -16.89
N LEU A 447 -12.40 3.62 -16.89
CA LEU A 447 -11.42 2.89 -17.68
C LEU A 447 -11.37 1.41 -17.27
N ALA A 448 -11.22 1.13 -15.99
CA ALA A 448 -11.12 -0.22 -15.47
C ALA A 448 -12.36 -1.06 -15.79
N SER A 449 -13.56 -0.50 -15.59
CA SER A 449 -14.82 -1.20 -15.87
C SER A 449 -15.01 -1.55 -17.37
N ARG A 450 -14.43 -0.75 -18.28
CA ARG A 450 -14.45 -1.00 -19.73
C ARG A 450 -13.32 -1.92 -20.18
N ALA A 451 -12.11 -1.77 -19.61
CA ALA A 451 -10.93 -2.51 -20.04
C ALA A 451 -10.89 -3.94 -19.50
N ILE A 452 -11.40 -4.18 -18.29
CA ILE A 452 -11.40 -5.49 -17.66
C ILE A 452 -12.69 -6.23 -18.02
N ARG A 453 -12.56 -7.45 -18.54
CA ARG A 453 -13.71 -8.30 -18.89
C ARG A 453 -14.41 -8.77 -17.61
N LYS A 454 -15.74 -8.81 -17.67
CA LYS A 454 -16.55 -9.46 -16.64
C LYS A 454 -16.20 -10.95 -16.57
N ARG A 455 -16.23 -11.51 -15.38
CA ARG A 455 -16.11 -12.96 -15.16
C ARG A 455 -17.50 -13.60 -15.10
N ASP A 456 -17.63 -14.75 -15.76
CA ASP A 456 -18.92 -15.46 -15.87
C ASP A 456 -18.94 -16.76 -15.06
N ASP A 457 -17.91 -16.99 -14.21
CA ASP A 457 -17.70 -18.22 -13.43
C ASP A 457 -17.90 -18.03 -11.91
N ASP A 458 -18.75 -17.11 -11.51
CA ASP A 458 -19.07 -16.77 -10.11
C ASP A 458 -17.86 -16.34 -9.26
N THR A 459 -16.67 -16.13 -9.87
CA THR A 459 -15.51 -15.58 -9.19
C THR A 459 -15.46 -14.07 -9.30
N ARG A 460 -14.68 -13.42 -8.44
CA ARG A 460 -14.45 -11.98 -8.49
C ARG A 460 -13.06 -11.66 -9.03
N GLY A 461 -13.02 -10.96 -10.18
CA GLY A 461 -11.80 -10.37 -10.73
C GLY A 461 -11.67 -8.90 -10.34
N GLY A 462 -10.69 -8.22 -10.93
CA GLY A 462 -10.46 -6.80 -10.66
C GLY A 462 -11.68 -5.91 -10.93
N ARG A 463 -12.45 -6.22 -12.00
CA ARG A 463 -13.67 -5.46 -12.31
C ARG A 463 -14.74 -5.62 -11.25
N GLU A 464 -15.02 -6.84 -10.81
CA GLU A 464 -16.03 -7.16 -9.80
C GLU A 464 -15.67 -6.55 -8.45
N TRP A 465 -14.38 -6.56 -8.08
CA TRP A 465 -13.89 -5.93 -6.86
C TRP A 465 -14.00 -4.40 -6.91
N ILE A 466 -13.60 -3.76 -8.02
CA ILE A 466 -13.72 -2.31 -8.19
C ILE A 466 -15.19 -1.89 -8.11
N LEU A 467 -16.09 -2.59 -8.82
CA LEU A 467 -17.52 -2.29 -8.79
C LEU A 467 -18.12 -2.53 -7.40
N TRP A 468 -17.66 -3.56 -6.69
CA TRP A 468 -18.11 -3.81 -5.31
C TRP A 468 -17.66 -2.67 -4.38
N VAL A 469 -16.41 -2.21 -4.45
CA VAL A 469 -15.92 -1.08 -3.66
C VAL A 469 -16.76 0.18 -3.92
N VAL A 470 -17.05 0.48 -5.18
CA VAL A 470 -17.81 1.68 -5.55
C VAL A 470 -19.27 1.62 -5.08
N HIS A 471 -19.88 0.42 -5.04
CA HIS A 471 -21.31 0.27 -4.74
C HIS A 471 -21.64 -0.17 -3.30
N ASN A 472 -20.62 -0.38 -2.45
CA ASN A 472 -20.87 -0.80 -1.07
C ASN A 472 -21.47 0.35 -0.21
N PRO A 473 -22.15 0.03 0.92
CA PRO A 473 -22.78 1.04 1.77
C PRO A 473 -21.79 2.07 2.32
N LEU A 474 -20.56 1.66 2.69
CA LEU A 474 -19.53 2.56 3.19
C LEU A 474 -19.11 3.58 2.12
N ALA A 475 -18.89 3.11 0.88
CA ALA A 475 -18.58 4.00 -0.24
C ALA A 475 -19.70 5.01 -0.49
N LYS A 476 -20.98 4.60 -0.36
CA LYS A 476 -22.12 5.52 -0.46
C LYS A 476 -22.07 6.63 0.58
N VAL A 477 -21.69 6.33 1.81
CA VAL A 477 -21.54 7.32 2.88
C VAL A 477 -20.34 8.22 2.61
N LEU A 478 -19.17 7.65 2.32
CA LEU A 478 -17.93 8.40 2.11
C LEU A 478 -17.98 9.29 0.85
N THR A 479 -18.69 8.86 -0.19
CA THR A 479 -18.88 9.66 -1.42
C THR A 479 -20.09 10.59 -1.37
N HIS A 480 -20.80 10.67 -0.22
CA HIS A 480 -21.83 11.67 -0.04
C HIS A 480 -21.18 13.06 0.01
N PRO A 481 -21.63 14.05 -0.77
CA PRO A 481 -20.93 15.32 -0.92
C PRO A 481 -20.64 16.06 0.40
N LEU A 482 -21.59 16.06 1.32
CA LEU A 482 -21.39 16.69 2.65
C LEU A 482 -20.38 15.93 3.51
N VAL A 483 -20.39 14.60 3.44
CA VAL A 483 -19.43 13.76 4.18
C VAL A 483 -18.02 13.92 3.61
N ALA A 484 -17.89 13.89 2.29
CA ALA A 484 -16.60 14.10 1.62
C ALA A 484 -16.03 15.49 1.91
N ALA A 485 -16.87 16.55 1.93
CA ALA A 485 -16.45 17.89 2.31
C ALA A 485 -16.05 17.99 3.79
N ALA A 486 -16.84 17.38 4.68
CA ALA A 486 -16.52 17.36 6.11
C ALA A 486 -15.21 16.59 6.41
N LEU A 487 -14.97 15.46 5.72
CA LEU A 487 -13.72 14.73 5.81
C LEU A 487 -12.55 15.56 5.26
N PHE A 488 -12.74 16.22 4.12
CA PHE A 488 -11.71 17.03 3.48
C PHE A 488 -11.24 18.18 4.39
N VAL A 489 -12.17 19.01 4.89
CA VAL A 489 -11.83 20.16 5.73
C VAL A 489 -11.62 19.78 7.19
N GLY A 490 -12.54 18.97 7.75
CA GLY A 490 -12.52 18.64 9.18
C GLY A 490 -11.32 17.81 9.58
N SER A 491 -10.86 16.90 8.69
CA SER A 491 -9.66 16.11 8.97
C SER A 491 -8.39 16.95 8.98
N LEU A 492 -8.31 18.00 8.15
CA LEU A 492 -7.19 18.94 8.14
C LEU A 492 -7.05 19.65 9.50
N TRP A 493 -8.16 20.20 10.02
CA TRP A 493 -8.20 20.80 11.33
C TRP A 493 -7.86 19.81 12.44
N LEU A 494 -8.50 18.65 12.41
CA LEU A 494 -8.25 17.61 13.41
C LEU A 494 -6.78 17.17 13.40
N PHE A 495 -6.19 16.98 12.23
CA PHE A 495 -4.81 16.52 12.10
C PHE A 495 -3.81 17.50 12.71
N TYR A 496 -3.85 18.78 12.32
CA TYR A 496 -2.87 19.77 12.77
C TYR A 496 -3.08 20.24 14.21
N PHE A 497 -4.30 20.27 14.71
CA PHE A 497 -4.62 20.72 16.06
C PHE A 497 -4.80 19.58 17.07
N SER A 498 -4.33 18.37 16.74
CA SER A 498 -4.30 17.23 17.65
C SER A 498 -2.92 16.55 17.69
N GLY A 499 -2.79 15.47 18.45
CA GLY A 499 -1.58 14.64 18.48
C GLY A 499 -1.28 13.88 17.19
N LEU A 500 -2.17 13.90 16.17
CA LEU A 500 -1.98 13.18 14.91
C LEU A 500 -0.82 13.73 14.09
N PHE A 501 -0.65 15.07 14.06
CA PHE A 501 0.49 15.69 13.39
C PHE A 501 1.82 15.27 14.03
N ARG A 502 1.90 15.32 15.37
CA ARG A 502 3.06 14.82 16.08
C ARG A 502 3.32 13.34 15.78
N TRP A 503 2.28 12.51 15.82
CA TRP A 503 2.40 11.09 15.52
C TRP A 503 2.93 10.82 14.10
N SER A 504 2.51 11.60 13.10
CA SER A 504 2.99 11.46 11.72
C SER A 504 4.45 11.87 11.52
N LEU A 505 4.99 12.75 12.36
CA LEU A 505 6.40 13.15 12.30
C LEU A 505 7.32 12.11 12.96
N TYR A 506 6.90 11.53 14.09
CA TYR A 506 7.71 10.60 14.88
C TYR A 506 7.53 9.12 14.52
N ASN A 507 6.58 8.79 13.65
CA ASN A 507 6.23 7.41 13.36
C ASN A 507 6.02 7.18 11.87
N HIS A 508 6.76 6.22 11.31
CA HIS A 508 6.68 5.88 9.88
C HIS A 508 5.27 5.50 9.42
N LEU A 509 4.54 4.68 10.21
CA LEU A 509 3.16 4.35 9.88
C LEU A 509 2.23 5.56 9.99
N GLY A 510 2.53 6.50 10.89
CA GLY A 510 1.83 7.77 11.00
C GLY A 510 1.99 8.62 9.75
N HIS A 511 3.22 8.70 9.20
CA HIS A 511 3.50 9.40 7.96
C HIS A 511 2.74 8.78 6.76
N GLU A 512 2.83 7.47 6.59
CA GLU A 512 2.13 6.76 5.52
C GLU A 512 0.59 6.90 5.61
N TRP A 513 0.07 6.81 6.83
CA TRP A 513 -1.35 7.05 7.07
C TRP A 513 -1.76 8.47 6.69
N MET A 514 -0.95 9.46 7.03
CA MET A 514 -1.17 10.86 6.69
C MET A 514 -1.25 11.06 5.17
N VAL A 515 -0.27 10.58 4.42
CA VAL A 515 -0.23 10.67 2.95
C VAL A 515 -1.45 9.99 2.32
N ALA A 516 -1.75 8.75 2.75
CA ALA A 516 -2.91 8.01 2.27
C ALA A 516 -4.23 8.72 2.60
N HIS A 517 -4.37 9.23 3.83
CA HIS A 517 -5.57 9.90 4.30
C HIS A 517 -5.86 11.17 3.49
N PHE A 518 -4.89 12.04 3.31
CA PHE A 518 -5.08 13.29 2.57
C PHE A 518 -5.32 13.06 1.08
N LEU A 519 -4.63 12.09 0.48
CA LEU A 519 -4.88 11.72 -0.91
C LEU A 519 -6.31 11.16 -1.11
N ILE A 520 -6.78 10.29 -0.21
CA ILE A 520 -8.12 9.69 -0.29
C ILE A 520 -9.21 10.73 -0.03
N THR A 521 -9.09 11.57 1.01
CA THR A 521 -10.09 12.60 1.32
C THR A 521 -10.19 13.64 0.21
N GLY A 522 -9.05 14.06 -0.34
CA GLY A 522 -9.01 14.93 -1.51
C GLY A 522 -9.63 14.28 -2.75
N TYR A 523 -9.36 13.00 -3.00
CA TYR A 523 -9.95 12.25 -4.12
C TYR A 523 -11.47 12.14 -3.99
N LEU A 524 -11.98 11.81 -2.80
CA LEU A 524 -13.42 11.74 -2.53
C LEU A 524 -14.08 13.10 -2.75
N PHE A 525 -13.51 14.17 -2.23
CA PHE A 525 -14.04 15.52 -2.42
C PHE A 525 -14.02 15.95 -3.89
N SER A 526 -12.90 15.83 -4.57
CA SER A 526 -12.76 16.15 -6.01
C SER A 526 -13.74 15.34 -6.87
N MET A 527 -13.99 14.07 -6.52
CA MET A 527 -14.94 13.22 -7.22
C MET A 527 -16.38 13.72 -7.08
N THR A 528 -16.76 14.30 -5.93
CA THR A 528 -18.11 14.89 -5.73
C THR A 528 -18.30 16.18 -6.54
N LEU A 529 -17.24 16.94 -6.77
CA LEU A 529 -17.27 18.21 -7.50
C LEU A 529 -17.26 17.99 -9.03
N VAL A 530 -16.20 17.35 -9.53
CA VAL A 530 -15.86 17.31 -10.95
C VAL A 530 -16.05 15.92 -11.54
N GLY A 531 -16.09 14.87 -10.71
CA GLY A 531 -15.96 13.47 -11.09
C GLY A 531 -16.86 13.04 -12.26
N ILE A 532 -16.25 12.28 -13.18
CA ILE A 532 -16.90 11.67 -14.33
C ILE A 532 -17.31 10.24 -13.99
N ASP A 533 -16.60 9.60 -13.08
CA ASP A 533 -16.87 8.25 -12.60
C ASP A 533 -18.23 8.18 -11.88
N PRO A 534 -18.91 7.03 -11.92
CA PRO A 534 -20.22 6.86 -11.29
C PRO A 534 -20.12 7.02 -9.77
N VAL A 535 -20.95 7.92 -9.22
CA VAL A 535 -21.14 8.11 -7.79
C VAL A 535 -22.61 7.96 -7.43
N PRO A 536 -22.95 7.42 -6.25
CA PRO A 536 -24.35 7.22 -5.83
C PRO A 536 -25.13 8.53 -5.70
N TYR A 537 -24.48 9.58 -5.18
CA TYR A 537 -25.09 10.90 -4.96
C TYR A 537 -24.32 11.96 -5.71
N ARG A 538 -25.03 12.79 -6.46
CA ARG A 538 -24.44 13.92 -7.18
C ARG A 538 -25.27 15.16 -6.97
N LEU A 539 -24.68 16.20 -6.37
CA LEU A 539 -25.33 17.50 -6.22
C LEU A 539 -25.58 18.16 -7.59
N PRO A 540 -26.65 18.97 -7.73
CA PRO A 540 -26.81 19.87 -8.87
C PRO A 540 -25.60 20.80 -8.96
N HIS A 541 -25.31 21.34 -10.16
CA HIS A 541 -24.09 22.13 -10.39
C HIS A 541 -24.00 23.36 -9.46
N ALA A 542 -25.11 24.06 -9.22
CA ALA A 542 -25.15 25.15 -8.26
C ALA A 542 -24.77 24.70 -6.84
N GLY A 543 -25.30 23.56 -6.39
CA GLY A 543 -24.96 23.00 -5.07
C GLY A 543 -23.49 22.62 -4.93
N ARG A 544 -22.83 22.17 -6.03
CA ARG A 544 -21.39 21.90 -6.02
C ARG A 544 -20.57 23.17 -5.87
N LEU A 545 -20.97 24.27 -6.54
CA LEU A 545 -20.29 25.57 -6.41
C LEU A 545 -20.45 26.13 -4.99
N VAL A 546 -21.64 26.03 -4.42
CA VAL A 546 -21.88 26.46 -3.02
C VAL A 546 -21.02 25.64 -2.05
N LEU A 547 -21.00 24.31 -2.22
CA LEU A 547 -20.16 23.43 -1.39
C LEU A 547 -18.68 23.79 -1.53
N LEU A 548 -18.22 24.05 -2.74
CA LEU A 548 -16.84 24.48 -3.01
C LEU A 548 -16.51 25.80 -2.30
N ILE A 549 -17.37 26.81 -2.38
CA ILE A 549 -17.16 28.11 -1.72
C ILE A 549 -17.07 27.94 -0.19
N ILE A 550 -17.97 27.14 0.40
CA ILE A 550 -17.95 26.89 1.84
C ILE A 550 -16.66 26.19 2.27
N THR A 551 -16.27 25.14 1.56
CA THR A 551 -15.04 24.40 1.86
C THR A 551 -13.80 25.25 1.69
N MET A 552 -13.78 26.14 0.69
CA MET A 552 -12.69 27.10 0.47
C MET A 552 -12.57 28.13 1.59
N ALA A 553 -13.69 28.70 2.03
CA ALA A 553 -13.67 29.63 3.16
C ALA A 553 -13.10 28.95 4.42
N MET A 554 -13.54 27.73 4.72
CA MET A 554 -13.03 26.96 5.87
C MET A 554 -11.55 26.61 5.73
N HIS A 555 -11.09 26.32 4.51
CA HIS A 555 -9.68 26.07 4.22
C HIS A 555 -8.83 27.33 4.35
N ALA A 556 -9.34 28.48 3.88
CA ALA A 556 -8.67 29.78 4.05
C ALA A 556 -8.52 30.14 5.55
N PHE A 557 -9.56 29.92 6.36
CA PHE A 557 -9.47 30.11 7.81
C PHE A 557 -8.43 29.21 8.46
N PHE A 558 -8.24 27.99 7.97
CA PHE A 558 -7.18 27.09 8.45
C PHE A 558 -5.79 27.70 8.21
N GLY A 559 -5.50 28.21 7.01
CA GLY A 559 -4.23 28.87 6.70
C GLY A 559 -4.00 30.10 7.59
N ILE A 560 -5.03 30.94 7.77
CA ILE A 560 -4.99 32.13 8.66
C ILE A 560 -4.74 31.70 10.11
N ALA A 561 -5.36 30.62 10.59
CA ALA A 561 -5.16 30.13 11.96
C ALA A 561 -3.70 29.74 12.21
N ILE A 562 -3.04 29.07 11.24
CA ILE A 562 -1.62 28.76 11.31
C ILE A 562 -0.76 30.03 11.31
N MET A 563 -1.03 30.99 10.40
CA MET A 563 -0.28 32.25 10.30
C MET A 563 -0.41 33.07 11.58
N SER A 564 -1.56 33.03 12.24
CA SER A 564 -1.83 33.80 13.46
C SER A 564 -1.33 33.14 14.74
N SER A 565 -0.86 31.89 14.64
CA SER A 565 -0.35 31.14 15.80
C SER A 565 0.93 31.78 16.32
N GLN A 566 0.95 32.08 17.63
CA GLN A 566 2.14 32.58 18.33
C GLN A 566 3.07 31.43 18.78
N GLY A 567 2.56 30.20 18.82
CA GLY A 567 3.30 28.99 19.19
C GLY A 567 3.70 28.17 17.96
N LEU A 568 4.89 27.61 18.01
CA LEU A 568 5.37 26.67 16.99
C LEU A 568 4.66 25.32 17.14
N PHE A 569 4.06 24.83 16.05
CA PHE A 569 3.51 23.48 16.01
C PHE A 569 4.64 22.46 16.13
N VAL A 570 4.46 21.48 17.02
CA VAL A 570 5.44 20.44 17.33
C VAL A 570 6.85 21.05 17.50
N ALA A 571 6.96 21.99 18.46
CA ALA A 571 8.19 22.75 18.68
C ALA A 571 9.41 21.86 18.99
N GLU A 572 9.18 20.70 19.63
CA GLU A 572 10.20 19.68 19.89
C GLU A 572 10.73 19.01 18.61
N TRP A 573 10.03 19.12 17.50
CA TRP A 573 10.48 18.66 16.19
C TRP A 573 11.13 19.80 15.39
N PHE A 574 10.34 20.74 14.89
CA PHE A 574 10.83 21.81 14.00
C PHE A 574 11.78 22.81 14.69
N GLY A 575 11.62 23.03 16.00
CA GLY A 575 12.47 23.92 16.79
C GLY A 575 13.80 23.30 17.22
N SER A 576 13.89 21.95 17.22
CA SER A 576 15.05 21.23 17.77
C SER A 576 15.93 20.59 16.69
N MET A 577 15.64 20.75 15.39
CA MET A 577 16.39 20.17 14.27
C MET A 577 17.84 20.68 14.14
N GLY A 578 18.19 21.80 14.76
CA GLY A 578 19.51 22.39 14.61
C GLY A 578 19.79 22.95 13.21
N ARG A 579 18.76 23.29 12.45
CA ARG A 579 18.87 23.84 11.11
C ARG A 579 19.49 25.24 11.13
N THR A 580 20.55 25.46 10.34
CA THR A 580 21.31 26.74 10.28
C THR A 580 21.00 27.56 9.03
N TRP A 581 20.14 27.07 8.14
CA TRP A 581 19.77 27.71 6.87
C TRP A 581 18.24 27.92 6.77
N GLY A 582 17.85 28.81 5.87
CA GLY A 582 16.44 29.16 5.62
C GLY A 582 15.81 29.99 6.73
N PRO A 583 14.48 30.18 6.72
CA PRO A 583 13.76 30.98 7.71
C PRO A 583 13.80 30.33 9.10
N THR A 584 13.58 31.11 10.15
CA THR A 584 13.40 30.58 11.51
C THR A 584 12.18 29.65 11.56
N PRO A 585 12.10 28.70 12.50
CA PRO A 585 10.96 27.78 12.56
C PRO A 585 9.58 28.45 12.60
N LEU A 586 9.44 29.57 13.29
CA LEU A 586 8.18 30.31 13.37
C LEU A 586 7.86 31.09 12.08
N GLU A 587 8.87 31.67 11.44
CA GLU A 587 8.73 32.28 10.11
C GLU A 587 8.37 31.25 9.06
N ASP A 588 8.99 30.08 9.10
CA ASP A 588 8.70 28.97 8.21
C ASP A 588 7.26 28.44 8.40
N GLN A 589 6.78 28.39 9.64
CA GLN A 589 5.38 28.07 9.94
C GLN A 589 4.43 29.13 9.36
N TYR A 590 4.78 30.42 9.48
CA TYR A 590 4.00 31.50 8.89
C TYR A 590 3.92 31.36 7.35
N ILE A 591 5.05 31.06 6.69
CA ILE A 591 5.11 30.77 5.25
C ILE A 591 4.24 29.56 4.92
N GLY A 592 4.29 28.49 5.72
CA GLY A 592 3.45 27.31 5.56
C GLY A 592 1.96 27.61 5.66
N GLY A 593 1.55 28.45 6.58
CA GLY A 593 0.17 28.96 6.67
C GLY A 593 -0.25 29.75 5.42
N GLY A 594 0.66 30.58 4.89
CA GLY A 594 0.47 31.30 3.62
C GLY A 594 0.33 30.36 2.42
N ILE A 595 1.11 29.28 2.37
CA ILE A 595 1.01 28.22 1.35
C ILE A 595 -0.34 27.52 1.44
N ALA A 596 -0.77 27.15 2.65
CA ALA A 596 -2.08 26.55 2.85
C ALA A 596 -3.20 27.45 2.34
N TRP A 597 -3.12 28.74 2.63
CA TRP A 597 -4.11 29.70 2.18
C TRP A 597 -4.10 29.90 0.65
N SER A 598 -2.92 30.13 0.04
CA SER A 598 -2.82 30.60 -1.35
C SER A 598 -2.79 29.49 -2.40
N ILE A 599 -2.02 28.43 -2.18
CA ILE A 599 -1.84 27.35 -3.18
C ILE A 599 -3.12 26.54 -3.36
N GLY A 600 -3.90 26.36 -2.31
CA GLY A 600 -5.21 25.72 -2.39
C GLY A 600 -6.21 26.41 -3.30
N GLU A 601 -6.05 27.72 -3.57
CA GLU A 601 -6.96 28.48 -4.43
C GLU A 601 -6.86 28.07 -5.91
N ILE A 602 -5.68 27.70 -6.41
CA ILE A 602 -5.46 27.36 -7.83
C ILE A 602 -6.25 26.11 -8.26
N PRO A 603 -6.11 24.94 -7.61
CA PRO A 603 -6.90 23.76 -7.94
C PRO A 603 -8.41 24.00 -7.78
N THR A 604 -8.79 24.82 -6.82
CA THR A 604 -10.19 25.14 -6.56
C THR A 604 -10.80 26.02 -7.64
N LEU A 605 -10.07 27.02 -8.13
CA LEU A 605 -10.50 27.82 -9.25
C LEU A 605 -10.67 26.95 -10.50
N ILE A 606 -9.75 26.01 -10.75
CA ILE A 606 -9.84 25.04 -11.84
C ILE A 606 -11.09 24.15 -11.66
N ALA A 607 -11.37 23.68 -10.45
CA ALA A 607 -12.57 22.90 -10.14
C ALA A 607 -13.85 23.73 -10.37
N ALA A 608 -13.89 25.00 -9.91
CA ALA A 608 -15.02 25.90 -10.12
C ALA A 608 -15.31 26.14 -11.61
N ILE A 609 -14.28 26.47 -12.38
CA ILE A 609 -14.38 26.64 -13.84
C ILE A 609 -14.87 25.35 -14.50
N THR A 610 -14.36 24.20 -14.09
CA THR A 610 -14.77 22.89 -14.63
C THR A 610 -16.26 22.62 -14.35
N VAL A 611 -16.73 22.89 -13.11
CA VAL A 611 -18.15 22.75 -12.75
C VAL A 611 -19.02 23.73 -13.54
N ALA A 612 -18.58 24.98 -13.73
CA ALA A 612 -19.30 25.98 -14.52
C ALA A 612 -19.43 25.55 -15.99
N ILE A 613 -18.36 25.04 -16.60
CA ILE A 613 -18.39 24.48 -17.98
C ILE A 613 -19.33 23.27 -18.04
N GLN A 614 -19.29 22.37 -17.06
CA GLN A 614 -20.22 21.23 -17.00
C GLN A 614 -21.67 21.68 -16.88
N TRP A 615 -21.92 22.75 -16.10
CA TRP A 615 -23.24 23.33 -15.94
C TRP A 615 -23.77 23.89 -17.26
N SER A 616 -23.00 24.79 -17.89
CA SER A 616 -23.36 25.38 -19.19
C SER A 616 -23.69 24.32 -20.25
N ARG A 617 -22.82 23.31 -20.39
CA ARG A 617 -23.05 22.20 -21.32
C ARG A 617 -24.28 21.35 -20.97
N SER A 618 -24.59 21.21 -19.69
CA SER A 618 -25.78 20.47 -19.22
C SER A 618 -27.05 21.23 -19.57
N ASP A 619 -27.06 22.54 -19.37
CA ASP A 619 -28.21 23.39 -19.63
C ASP A 619 -28.49 23.50 -21.14
N GLU A 620 -27.43 23.66 -21.94
CA GLU A 620 -27.56 23.62 -23.42
C GLU A 620 -28.20 22.31 -23.91
N LYS A 621 -27.79 21.17 -23.35
CA LYS A 621 -28.39 19.87 -23.68
C LYS A 621 -29.84 19.76 -23.24
N LYS A 622 -30.20 20.33 -22.07
CA LYS A 622 -31.57 20.35 -21.59
C LYS A 622 -32.45 21.23 -22.50
N GLN A 623 -31.93 22.40 -22.87
CA GLN A 623 -32.61 23.32 -23.78
C GLN A 623 -32.85 22.64 -25.11
N LYS A 624 -31.84 22.09 -25.79
CA LYS A 624 -31.99 21.34 -27.05
C LYS A 624 -32.96 20.15 -26.98
N ARG A 625 -33.15 19.56 -25.78
CA ARG A 625 -34.18 18.53 -25.58
C ARG A 625 -35.58 19.10 -25.45
N ARG A 626 -35.72 20.24 -24.76
CA ARG A 626 -37.00 20.96 -24.63
C ARG A 626 -37.45 21.49 -25.97
N ASP A 627 -36.57 22.15 -26.75
CA ASP A 627 -36.86 22.64 -28.07
C ASP A 627 -37.35 21.53 -28.98
N ARG A 628 -36.63 20.39 -29.03
CA ARG A 628 -37.07 19.20 -29.80
C ARG A 628 -38.36 18.57 -29.29
N HIS A 629 -38.70 18.74 -28.03
CA HIS A 629 -39.98 18.27 -27.49
C HIS A 629 -41.11 19.22 -27.89
N ALA A 630 -40.89 20.53 -27.79
CA ALA A 630 -41.81 21.58 -28.24
C ALA A 630 -42.13 21.45 -29.74
N ASP A 631 -41.07 21.29 -30.56
CA ASP A 631 -41.24 21.05 -32.01
C ASP A 631 -42.11 19.83 -32.33
N ARG A 632 -41.98 18.73 -31.56
CA ARG A 632 -42.77 17.52 -31.79
C ARG A 632 -44.21 17.59 -31.27
N THR A 633 -44.47 18.39 -30.25
CA THR A 633 -45.79 18.52 -29.61
C THR A 633 -46.54 19.76 -30.03
N GLY A 634 -46.00 20.54 -30.98
CA GLY A 634 -46.61 21.81 -31.44
C GLY A 634 -46.77 22.81 -30.29
N ASP A 635 -45.75 22.93 -29.44
CA ASP A 635 -45.74 23.83 -28.27
C ASP A 635 -46.89 23.59 -27.25
N ALA A 636 -47.34 22.33 -27.11
CA ALA A 636 -48.48 21.96 -26.27
C ALA A 636 -48.37 22.44 -24.81
N GLU A 637 -47.16 22.57 -24.26
CA GLU A 637 -46.94 23.15 -22.91
C GLU A 637 -47.25 24.66 -22.89
N LEU A 638 -46.84 25.40 -23.92
CA LEU A 638 -47.11 26.83 -24.04
C LEU A 638 -48.61 27.07 -24.24
N GLU A 639 -49.27 26.28 -25.05
CA GLU A 639 -50.71 26.35 -25.25
C GLU A 639 -51.50 26.02 -23.97
N ALA A 640 -51.03 25.02 -23.19
CA ALA A 640 -51.63 24.69 -21.92
C ALA A 640 -51.45 25.81 -20.87
N TYR A 641 -50.26 26.45 -20.86
CA TYR A 641 -49.97 27.61 -20.02
C TYR A 641 -50.84 28.82 -20.40
N ASN A 642 -50.94 29.15 -21.68
CA ASN A 642 -51.76 30.24 -22.19
C ASN A 642 -53.25 30.01 -21.87
N ARG A 643 -53.77 28.80 -22.06
CA ARG A 643 -55.16 28.46 -21.65
C ARG A 643 -55.38 28.63 -20.15
N ARG A 644 -54.35 28.32 -19.29
CA ARG A 644 -54.46 28.52 -17.86
C ARG A 644 -54.44 29.99 -17.50
N LEU A 645 -53.62 30.81 -18.16
CA LEU A 645 -53.61 32.29 -17.99
C LEU A 645 -54.92 32.90 -18.38
N GLN A 646 -55.48 32.45 -19.52
CA GLN A 646 -56.79 32.92 -20.00
C GLN A 646 -57.91 32.58 -19.01
N ALA A 647 -57.95 31.38 -18.49
CA ALA A 647 -58.89 30.97 -17.45
C ALA A 647 -58.74 31.77 -16.12
N LEU A 648 -57.56 32.18 -15.75
CA LEU A 648 -57.31 33.05 -14.61
C LEU A 648 -57.80 34.47 -14.89
N ALA A 649 -57.51 35.06 -16.05
CA ALA A 649 -57.98 36.37 -16.45
C ALA A 649 -59.53 36.45 -16.54
N ASP A 650 -60.15 35.41 -17.10
CA ASP A 650 -61.61 35.31 -17.17
C ASP A 650 -62.27 35.24 -15.76
N ARG A 651 -61.56 34.64 -14.82
CA ARG A 651 -62.02 34.53 -13.42
C ARG A 651 -61.89 35.86 -12.67
N ASP A 652 -60.79 36.59 -12.89
CA ASP A 652 -60.56 37.91 -12.31
C ASP A 652 -61.52 38.97 -12.92
N ALA A 653 -61.97 38.79 -14.18
CA ALA A 653 -62.97 39.67 -14.81
C ALA A 653 -64.43 39.42 -14.35
N GLN A 654 -64.66 38.31 -13.62
CA GLN A 654 -65.99 37.98 -13.05
C GLN A 654 -66.14 38.39 -11.58
N VAL A 655 -65.09 38.88 -10.95
CA VAL A 655 -65.07 39.48 -9.60
C VAL A 655 -65.10 40.99 -9.74
#